data_7c7ba06361fb74460106d949f5418af3
#
_entry.id   7c7ba06361fb74460106d949f5418af3
#
_cell.length_a   1.000
_cell.length_b   1.000
_cell.length_c   1.000
_cell.angle_alpha   90.00
_cell.angle_beta   90.00
_cell.angle_gamma   90.00
#
_symmetry.space_group_name_H-M   'P 1'
#
loop_
_entity.id
_entity.type
_entity.pdbx_description
1 polymer ?
#
loop_
_entity_poly.entity_id
_entity_poly.type
_entity_poly.pdbx_seq_one_letter_code
_entity_poly.pdbx_strand_id
1 'polypeptide(L)'
;MKKIAMRAICLILCLALYLGGTAFAEDARVAMGRYVETKLDLYGDWRAFAQTNGVIYAVDGSGDQLLKSISLSSNNWDSLETGHDENTSPALGGVNGITVAPDGTLYLSSGWAMMNEEGYPYVERIKDGHAERVDLDQRLGGDTDQLALCALPSGELLGLSDIEVYRFSPEGTTLQKYAVPGGASMAVHGNEVAVCSTSNSLISVLDIETGETLRMIPLPGEADYGVVGYDANGALYYVCPDGLYQANAGSTMLVQIADGKLMTAGKSNIEARALLFDPENNPIIAYSQGGSLSLIAYHYDENVPTEPNNLLSVYALYDSQTLREYINLFQQAYPDIIIDVTVGLPKGTAITRDDAIRTLNTELLTGNGPDVMILDGLPIGSYIQQGVLLDLAPVVQPMLDSGELQANVAGAFKTGDAIPAVPTRFLLPTIWGDVTGLNTLADLTAWAQANPDVLPVYALDPELLIGTFYLSCAPAWFNDAGQLDEGRIAEFLTDLKAIRGSWTYEAGVQKGGEDYKAAAAGNGIQVTDWNPYDRSVPRIEEAMGGIMMMKGLQKQLPRLLRGKSSTSEVNGQLIASSISGGGFALLPGQAEGCFVPMLTLGVSRSSVNTEIALAFVSYALGTKAQDVIVDDSCGFPVNTTVLDAMLIASSGSEEEMSAGGGADGIEWTDTWLGQTQCDQLRAMVNGLQTPVLVDYTLYQMIVNESVAFFDGRMDASQTAQNICAKANAYLTE
;
A
#
# COMPACT_ATOMS: atom_id res chain seq x y z
N MET A 1 14.21 -74.10 6.74
CA MET A 1 15.21 -73.43 5.85
C MET A 1 14.67 -72.15 5.17
N LYS A 2 13.45 -72.08 4.63
CA LYS A 2 12.94 -70.84 3.99
C LYS A 2 12.80 -69.62 4.94
N LYS A 3 12.49 -69.79 6.22
CA LYS A 3 12.39 -68.68 7.23
C LYS A 3 13.73 -68.11 7.69
N ILE A 4 14.81 -68.92 7.62
CA ILE A 4 16.16 -68.49 7.98
C ILE A 4 16.80 -67.70 6.80
N ALA A 5 16.54 -68.12 5.58
CA ALA A 5 17.00 -67.42 4.40
C ALA A 5 16.35 -66.02 4.22
N MET A 6 15.07 -65.90 4.58
CA MET A 6 14.35 -64.62 4.50
C MET A 6 14.79 -63.62 5.60
N ARG A 7 15.18 -64.09 6.78
CA ARG A 7 15.76 -63.26 7.84
C ARG A 7 17.20 -62.79 7.53
N ALA A 8 17.96 -63.64 6.87
CA ALA A 8 19.30 -63.29 6.41
C ALA A 8 19.26 -62.24 5.25
N ILE A 9 18.30 -62.36 4.36
CA ILE A 9 18.11 -61.37 3.28
C ILE A 9 17.61 -60.04 3.82
N CYS A 10 16.70 -59.96 4.80
CA CYS A 10 16.29 -58.74 5.44
C CYS A 10 17.45 -58.09 6.25
N LEU A 11 18.32 -58.87 6.93
CA LEU A 11 19.46 -58.35 7.65
C LEU A 11 20.53 -57.79 6.71
N ILE A 12 20.74 -58.43 5.55
CA ILE A 12 21.68 -57.96 4.52
C ILE A 12 21.14 -56.67 3.84
N LEU A 13 19.83 -56.57 3.61
CA LEU A 13 19.21 -55.35 3.07
C LEU A 13 19.24 -54.19 4.13
N CYS A 14 19.03 -54.51 5.40
CA CYS A 14 19.18 -53.48 6.44
C CYS A 14 20.65 -53.05 6.66
N LEU A 15 21.61 -53.96 6.52
CA LEU A 15 23.04 -53.63 6.60
C LEU A 15 23.50 -52.84 5.33
N ALA A 16 22.95 -53.17 4.17
CA ALA A 16 23.22 -52.39 2.94
C ALA A 16 22.61 -50.96 2.97
N LEU A 17 21.48 -50.81 3.66
CA LEU A 17 20.89 -49.48 3.94
C LEU A 17 21.67 -48.70 5.02
N TYR A 18 22.35 -49.39 5.96
CA TYR A 18 23.18 -48.76 6.99
C TYR A 18 24.61 -48.45 6.53
N LEU A 19 25.13 -49.17 5.53
CA LEU A 19 26.45 -48.92 4.94
C LEU A 19 26.39 -48.05 3.69
N GLY A 20 25.19 -47.75 3.15
CA GLY A 20 24.96 -46.79 2.09
C GLY A 20 24.75 -45.36 2.59
N GLY A 21 24.77 -45.12 3.91
CA GLY A 21 24.47 -43.85 4.56
C GLY A 21 25.68 -42.98 4.92
N THR A 22 26.86 -43.24 4.39
CA THR A 22 27.85 -42.16 4.22
C THR A 22 27.63 -41.62 2.79
N ALA A 23 26.49 -41.00 2.54
CA ALA A 23 26.46 -39.95 1.55
C ALA A 23 27.55 -38.98 1.97
N PHE A 24 28.63 -38.96 1.22
CA PHE A 24 29.41 -37.76 1.11
C PHE A 24 28.37 -36.67 0.93
N ALA A 25 28.34 -35.66 1.81
CA ALA A 25 27.76 -34.40 1.45
C ALA A 25 28.56 -33.99 0.21
N GLU A 26 28.06 -34.32 -0.99
CA GLU A 26 28.40 -33.52 -2.16
C GLU A 26 28.06 -32.11 -1.66
N ASP A 27 29.09 -31.28 -1.56
CA ASP A 27 28.83 -29.84 -1.49
C ASP A 27 27.81 -29.55 -2.56
N ALA A 28 26.58 -29.30 -2.14
CA ALA A 28 25.51 -28.98 -3.04
C ALA A 28 26.04 -27.77 -3.81
N ARG A 29 26.48 -27.98 -5.06
CA ARG A 29 27.00 -26.89 -5.88
C ARG A 29 25.86 -25.91 -5.98
N VAL A 30 26.01 -24.75 -5.35
CA VAL A 30 25.07 -23.65 -5.42
C VAL A 30 24.88 -23.37 -6.91
N ALA A 31 23.64 -23.45 -7.38
CA ALA A 31 23.30 -23.08 -8.76
C ALA A 31 23.73 -21.62 -8.96
N MET A 32 24.44 -21.35 -10.04
CA MET A 32 25.03 -20.04 -10.33
C MET A 32 24.40 -19.42 -11.56
N GLY A 33 24.32 -18.12 -11.58
CA GLY A 33 23.83 -17.30 -12.69
C GLY A 33 22.41 -16.80 -12.48
N ARG A 34 22.26 -15.48 -12.48
CA ARG A 34 20.96 -14.80 -12.51
C ARG A 34 21.09 -13.41 -13.11
N TYR A 35 19.94 -12.81 -13.47
CA TYR A 35 19.91 -11.38 -13.78
C TYR A 35 20.12 -10.58 -12.51
N VAL A 36 20.95 -9.54 -12.59
CA VAL A 36 21.20 -8.56 -11.53
C VAL A 36 20.78 -7.16 -12.00
N GLU A 37 20.34 -6.37 -11.04
CA GLU A 37 19.85 -5.01 -11.27
C GLU A 37 20.97 -3.99 -11.09
N THR A 38 20.97 -2.98 -11.95
CA THR A 38 21.76 -1.78 -11.79
C THR A 38 20.88 -0.56 -12.03
N LYS A 39 20.65 0.24 -11.00
CA LYS A 39 19.92 1.50 -11.14
C LYS A 39 20.77 2.48 -11.93
N LEU A 40 20.23 3.04 -13.00
CA LEU A 40 20.87 4.10 -13.74
C LEU A 40 20.67 5.42 -12.98
N ASP A 41 21.78 6.05 -12.59
CA ASP A 41 21.79 7.33 -11.85
C ASP A 41 21.47 8.49 -12.79
N LEU A 42 20.17 8.68 -13.05
CA LEU A 42 19.64 9.71 -13.94
C LEU A 42 18.75 10.63 -13.14
N TYR A 43 19.20 11.85 -12.86
CA TYR A 43 18.42 12.87 -12.17
C TYR A 43 17.39 13.52 -13.10
N GLY A 44 16.13 13.54 -12.71
CA GLY A 44 15.02 14.19 -13.40
C GLY A 44 13.66 13.74 -12.87
N ASP A 45 12.62 14.53 -13.12
CA ASP A 45 11.22 14.10 -12.89
C ASP A 45 10.72 13.46 -14.19
N TRP A 46 11.12 12.22 -14.41
CA TRP A 46 10.88 11.51 -15.67
C TRP A 46 9.42 11.10 -15.80
N ARG A 47 8.83 11.34 -16.96
CA ARG A 47 7.43 11.04 -17.30
C ARG A 47 7.28 9.92 -18.31
N ALA A 48 8.16 9.84 -19.28
CA ALA A 48 8.13 8.83 -20.33
C ALA A 48 9.52 8.61 -20.94
N PHE A 49 9.73 7.40 -21.49
CA PHE A 49 10.97 7.03 -22.18
C PHE A 49 10.68 6.35 -23.51
N ALA A 50 11.51 6.64 -24.52
CA ALA A 50 11.59 5.91 -25.78
C ALA A 50 13.04 5.68 -26.20
N GLN A 51 13.27 4.75 -27.11
CA GLN A 51 14.62 4.40 -27.56
C GLN A 51 14.69 4.14 -29.06
N THR A 52 15.75 4.62 -29.66
CA THR A 52 16.17 4.21 -31.01
C THR A 52 17.69 4.29 -31.12
N ASN A 53 18.32 3.38 -31.89
CA ASN A 53 19.74 3.40 -32.24
C ASN A 53 20.68 3.58 -31.02
N GLY A 54 20.38 2.98 -29.85
CA GLY A 54 21.21 3.07 -28.63
C GLY A 54 21.12 4.44 -27.93
N VAL A 55 20.16 5.27 -28.29
CA VAL A 55 19.86 6.55 -27.64
C VAL A 55 18.51 6.44 -26.94
N ILE A 56 18.46 6.79 -25.66
CA ILE A 56 17.23 6.91 -24.88
C ILE A 56 16.79 8.39 -24.91
N TYR A 57 15.53 8.59 -25.21
CA TYR A 57 14.83 9.88 -25.16
C TYR A 57 13.90 9.88 -23.96
N ALA A 58 13.83 11.01 -23.27
CA ALA A 58 13.03 11.14 -22.06
C ALA A 58 12.25 12.44 -22.02
N VAL A 59 11.07 12.40 -21.41
CA VAL A 59 10.29 13.57 -21.03
C VAL A 59 10.56 13.88 -19.57
N ASP A 60 11.05 15.10 -19.27
CA ASP A 60 11.33 15.58 -17.91
C ASP A 60 10.25 16.60 -17.50
N GLY A 61 9.53 16.31 -16.41
CA GLY A 61 8.47 17.16 -15.88
C GLY A 61 8.94 18.30 -14.96
N SER A 62 10.25 18.39 -14.66
CA SER A 62 10.79 19.29 -13.62
C SER A 62 11.33 20.63 -14.10
N GLY A 63 11.29 20.94 -15.40
CA GLY A 63 11.93 22.16 -15.92
C GLY A 63 11.40 22.69 -17.23
N ASP A 64 11.97 23.82 -17.68
CA ASP A 64 11.62 24.48 -18.95
C ASP A 64 12.06 23.67 -20.20
N GLN A 65 12.93 22.66 -20.02
CA GLN A 65 13.44 21.79 -21.09
C GLN A 65 12.94 20.37 -20.89
N LEU A 66 11.85 20.07 -21.53
CA LEU A 66 11.06 18.85 -21.30
C LEU A 66 11.59 17.62 -22.02
N LEU A 67 12.44 17.79 -23.02
CA LEU A 67 13.02 16.67 -23.76
C LEU A 67 14.50 16.58 -23.56
N LYS A 68 14.94 15.38 -23.20
CA LYS A 68 16.35 15.04 -23.02
C LYS A 68 16.68 13.77 -23.77
N SER A 69 17.95 13.64 -24.15
CA SER A 69 18.48 12.38 -24.71
C SER A 69 19.77 11.98 -24.04
N ILE A 70 19.98 10.69 -23.94
CA ILE A 70 21.23 10.10 -23.45
C ILE A 70 21.65 8.94 -24.34
N SER A 71 22.94 8.94 -24.75
CA SER A 71 23.53 7.73 -25.30
C SER A 71 23.89 6.80 -24.14
N LEU A 72 23.56 5.52 -24.23
CA LEU A 72 23.91 4.53 -23.22
C LEU A 72 25.43 4.38 -22.98
N SER A 73 26.25 4.95 -23.85
CA SER A 73 27.70 5.04 -23.69
C SER A 73 28.15 6.30 -22.94
N SER A 74 27.24 7.22 -22.58
CA SER A 74 27.52 8.46 -21.84
C SER A 74 26.66 8.52 -20.58
N ASN A 75 27.15 9.20 -19.54
CA ASN A 75 26.40 9.37 -18.28
C ASN A 75 25.71 10.74 -18.15
N ASN A 76 25.66 11.53 -19.24
CA ASN A 76 25.08 12.86 -19.20
C ASN A 76 23.92 12.97 -20.17
N TRP A 77 22.82 13.57 -19.71
CA TRP A 77 21.69 13.93 -20.54
C TRP A 77 21.99 15.21 -21.35
N ASP A 78 21.71 15.14 -22.63
CA ASP A 78 21.70 16.29 -23.50
C ASP A 78 20.28 16.82 -23.63
N SER A 79 20.08 18.11 -23.45
CA SER A 79 18.80 18.77 -23.71
C SER A 79 18.55 18.88 -25.21
N LEU A 80 17.32 18.54 -25.62
CA LEU A 80 16.90 18.65 -27.02
C LEU A 80 16.14 19.94 -27.23
N GLU A 81 16.58 20.73 -28.23
CA GLU A 81 15.79 21.88 -28.70
C GLU A 81 14.57 21.38 -29.48
N THR A 82 13.38 21.76 -29.05
CA THR A 82 12.13 21.32 -29.67
C THR A 82 11.58 22.29 -30.67
N GLY A 83 12.13 23.54 -30.75
CA GLY A 83 11.56 24.61 -31.55
C GLY A 83 10.12 24.96 -31.18
N HIS A 84 9.73 24.64 -29.95
CA HIS A 84 8.38 24.80 -29.43
C HIS A 84 8.02 26.29 -29.30
N ASP A 85 6.87 26.70 -29.82
CA ASP A 85 6.32 28.04 -29.62
C ASP A 85 5.25 27.98 -28.53
N GLU A 86 5.51 28.62 -27.38
CA GLU A 86 4.60 28.69 -26.23
C GLU A 86 3.18 29.17 -26.57
N ASN A 87 3.01 29.85 -27.74
CA ASN A 87 1.70 30.35 -28.19
C ASN A 87 0.90 29.33 -29.01
N THR A 88 1.50 28.23 -29.47
CA THR A 88 0.89 27.28 -30.42
C THR A 88 0.67 25.89 -29.84
N SER A 89 1.28 25.56 -28.71
CA SER A 89 1.12 24.29 -28.07
C SER A 89 0.80 24.45 -26.58
N PRO A 90 -0.10 23.62 -25.99
CA PRO A 90 -0.34 23.63 -24.57
C PRO A 90 0.96 23.29 -23.84
N ALA A 91 1.11 23.87 -22.65
CA ALA A 91 2.27 23.63 -21.80
C ALA A 91 2.58 22.12 -21.75
N LEU A 92 3.82 21.77 -22.12
CA LEU A 92 4.32 20.38 -22.14
C LEU A 92 4.20 19.65 -20.77
N GLY A 93 3.78 20.35 -19.72
CA GLY A 93 3.51 19.78 -18.39
C GLY A 93 2.46 18.65 -18.34
N GLY A 94 1.74 18.42 -19.46
CA GLY A 94 0.81 17.30 -19.59
C GLY A 94 1.32 16.13 -20.44
N VAL A 95 2.53 16.21 -21.00
CA VAL A 95 3.07 15.12 -21.82
C VAL A 95 3.48 13.95 -20.92
N ASN A 96 2.94 12.77 -21.23
CA ASN A 96 3.20 11.53 -20.48
C ASN A 96 3.50 10.34 -21.42
N GLY A 97 3.64 10.58 -22.72
CA GLY A 97 3.98 9.57 -23.71
C GLY A 97 5.01 10.08 -24.71
N ILE A 98 5.96 9.23 -25.08
CA ILE A 98 6.96 9.49 -26.12
C ILE A 98 7.19 8.24 -26.95
N THR A 99 7.31 8.39 -28.26
CA THR A 99 7.84 7.34 -29.13
C THR A 99 8.80 7.93 -30.13
N VAL A 100 9.70 7.14 -30.66
CA VAL A 100 10.74 7.60 -31.60
C VAL A 100 10.83 6.66 -32.80
N ALA A 101 10.80 7.26 -34.00
CA ALA A 101 11.03 6.53 -35.22
C ALA A 101 12.53 6.23 -35.43
N PRO A 102 12.88 5.22 -36.22
CA PRO A 102 14.29 4.90 -36.50
C PRO A 102 15.11 6.02 -37.13
N ASP A 103 14.46 6.99 -37.79
CA ASP A 103 15.10 8.18 -38.35
C ASP A 103 15.35 9.29 -37.32
N GLY A 104 14.97 9.06 -36.04
CA GLY A 104 15.10 10.03 -34.95
C GLY A 104 13.94 11.00 -34.80
N THR A 105 12.87 10.87 -35.62
CA THR A 105 11.64 11.66 -35.45
C THR A 105 10.94 11.27 -34.16
N LEU A 106 10.69 12.23 -33.27
CA LEU A 106 10.00 12.04 -32.00
C LEU A 106 8.50 12.35 -32.14
N TYR A 107 7.69 11.62 -31.41
CA TYR A 107 6.26 11.88 -31.26
C TYR A 107 5.91 11.91 -29.77
N LEU A 108 5.28 13.01 -29.35
CA LEU A 108 4.83 13.22 -27.98
C LEU A 108 3.32 13.07 -27.91
N SER A 109 2.85 12.46 -26.84
CA SER A 109 1.42 12.32 -26.56
C SER A 109 1.09 12.63 -25.11
N SER A 110 -0.15 13.02 -24.89
CA SER A 110 -0.77 13.13 -23.59
C SER A 110 -2.24 12.73 -23.73
N GLY A 111 -2.84 12.17 -22.70
CA GLY A 111 -4.26 11.85 -22.70
C GLY A 111 -5.14 13.09 -22.88
N TRP A 112 -5.73 13.56 -21.81
CA TRP A 112 -6.69 14.68 -21.84
C TRP A 112 -6.08 16.05 -22.24
N ALA A 113 -4.79 16.25 -22.02
CA ALA A 113 -4.15 17.55 -22.25
C ALA A 113 -3.91 17.87 -23.74
N MET A 114 -3.86 16.86 -24.61
CA MET A 114 -3.60 17.01 -26.05
C MET A 114 -4.84 16.65 -26.87
N MET A 115 -5.93 17.38 -26.67
CA MET A 115 -7.16 17.29 -27.44
C MET A 115 -7.37 18.58 -28.23
N ASN A 116 -7.86 18.45 -29.47
CA ASN A 116 -8.27 19.63 -30.27
C ASN A 116 -9.64 20.14 -29.79
N GLU A 117 -10.09 21.28 -30.36
CA GLU A 117 -11.37 21.93 -30.02
C GLU A 117 -12.60 21.00 -30.25
N GLU A 118 -12.47 19.99 -31.12
CA GLU A 118 -13.50 19.00 -31.42
C GLU A 118 -13.43 17.79 -30.52
N GLY A 119 -12.40 17.72 -29.64
CA GLY A 119 -12.17 16.62 -28.71
C GLY A 119 -11.54 15.38 -29.38
N TYR A 120 -10.76 15.57 -30.43
CA TYR A 120 -9.90 14.54 -31.02
C TYR A 120 -8.48 14.68 -30.51
N PRO A 121 -7.76 13.57 -30.26
CA PRO A 121 -6.38 13.62 -29.83
C PRO A 121 -5.47 14.14 -30.95
N TYR A 122 -4.37 14.75 -30.55
CA TYR A 122 -3.26 15.07 -31.45
C TYR A 122 -1.94 14.62 -30.83
N VAL A 123 -0.92 14.54 -31.66
CA VAL A 123 0.46 14.29 -31.24
C VAL A 123 1.34 15.43 -31.71
N GLU A 124 2.42 15.71 -30.98
CA GLU A 124 3.47 16.60 -31.46
C GLU A 124 4.56 15.76 -32.11
N ARG A 125 4.82 16.02 -33.39
CA ARG A 125 5.93 15.46 -34.14
C ARG A 125 7.12 16.41 -34.09
N ILE A 126 8.27 15.95 -33.63
CA ILE A 126 9.50 16.74 -33.56
C ILE A 126 10.52 16.11 -34.49
N LYS A 127 10.93 16.89 -35.51
CA LYS A 127 11.93 16.50 -36.49
C LYS A 127 12.89 17.66 -36.75
N ASP A 128 14.21 17.36 -36.72
CA ASP A 128 15.25 18.38 -37.00
C ASP A 128 15.09 19.64 -36.11
N GLY A 129 14.67 19.50 -34.87
CA GLY A 129 14.45 20.62 -33.93
C GLY A 129 13.19 21.45 -34.20
N HIS A 130 12.26 20.96 -35.00
CA HIS A 130 11.00 21.62 -35.29
C HIS A 130 9.82 20.79 -34.82
N ALA A 131 8.98 21.36 -33.96
CA ALA A 131 7.73 20.77 -33.51
C ALA A 131 6.60 21.07 -34.48
N GLU A 132 5.81 20.06 -34.78
CA GLU A 132 4.63 20.13 -35.62
C GLU A 132 3.50 19.33 -34.99
N ARG A 133 2.29 19.93 -34.93
CA ARG A 133 1.10 19.27 -34.47
C ARG A 133 0.52 18.39 -35.57
N VAL A 134 0.19 17.13 -35.20
CA VAL A 134 -0.51 16.17 -36.07
C VAL A 134 -1.82 15.80 -35.41
N ASP A 135 -2.95 16.29 -35.93
CA ASP A 135 -4.28 15.92 -35.44
C ASP A 135 -4.63 14.52 -35.93
N LEU A 136 -5.09 13.66 -34.99
CA LEU A 136 -5.59 12.33 -35.31
C LEU A 136 -7.09 12.41 -35.65
N ASP A 137 -7.54 11.69 -36.68
CA ASP A 137 -8.91 11.77 -37.20
C ASP A 137 -9.91 10.88 -36.45
N GLN A 138 -9.49 10.22 -35.36
CA GLN A 138 -10.30 9.32 -34.56
C GLN A 138 -10.20 9.64 -33.08
N ARG A 139 -11.35 9.58 -32.39
CA ARG A 139 -11.37 9.43 -30.93
C ARG A 139 -10.95 7.99 -30.63
N LEU A 140 -9.90 7.83 -29.84
CA LEU A 140 -9.49 6.54 -29.37
C LEU A 140 -10.51 6.12 -28.30
N GLY A 141 -11.17 4.96 -28.51
CA GLY A 141 -12.18 4.48 -27.60
C GLY A 141 -11.57 4.00 -26.28
N GLY A 142 -12.27 4.25 -25.17
CA GLY A 142 -11.90 3.80 -23.83
C GLY A 142 -11.75 4.94 -22.82
N ASP A 143 -11.71 4.56 -21.55
CA ASP A 143 -11.52 5.46 -20.38
C ASP A 143 -10.03 5.74 -20.10
N THR A 144 -9.12 5.46 -21.03
CA THR A 144 -7.68 5.56 -20.76
C THR A 144 -7.20 6.98 -20.91
N ASP A 145 -6.67 7.52 -19.83
CA ASP A 145 -6.00 8.84 -19.78
C ASP A 145 -4.66 8.86 -20.55
N GLN A 146 -4.25 7.75 -21.17
CA GLN A 146 -2.96 7.61 -21.82
C GLN A 146 -3.10 6.97 -23.21
N LEU A 147 -2.56 7.66 -24.23
CA LEU A 147 -2.40 7.12 -25.56
C LEU A 147 -1.02 6.46 -25.69
N ALA A 148 -0.97 5.14 -25.72
CA ALA A 148 0.26 4.43 -26.02
C ALA A 148 0.52 4.48 -27.53
N LEU A 149 1.69 5.01 -27.92
CA LEU A 149 2.09 5.16 -29.31
C LEU A 149 3.33 4.34 -29.66
N CYS A 150 3.38 3.82 -30.89
CA CYS A 150 4.60 3.29 -31.50
C CYS A 150 4.79 3.93 -32.88
N ALA A 151 5.96 4.53 -33.11
CA ALA A 151 6.34 5.04 -34.42
C ALA A 151 6.92 3.93 -35.30
N LEU A 152 6.48 3.88 -36.56
CA LEU A 152 6.94 2.92 -37.54
C LEU A 152 8.05 3.49 -38.43
N PRO A 153 8.92 2.65 -39.02
CA PRO A 153 9.94 3.12 -39.97
C PRO A 153 9.40 3.87 -41.19
N SER A 154 8.13 3.63 -41.53
CA SER A 154 7.41 4.32 -42.62
C SER A 154 7.04 5.77 -42.29
N GLY A 155 7.18 6.19 -41.02
CA GLY A 155 6.65 7.45 -40.48
C GLY A 155 5.18 7.37 -40.06
N GLU A 156 4.54 6.20 -40.20
CA GLU A 156 3.21 5.92 -39.68
C GLU A 156 3.25 5.73 -38.16
N LEU A 157 2.09 5.84 -37.51
CA LEU A 157 1.95 5.65 -36.08
C LEU A 157 0.96 4.51 -35.79
N LEU A 158 1.27 3.70 -34.79
CA LEU A 158 0.30 2.84 -34.14
C LEU A 158 -0.14 3.50 -32.83
N GLY A 159 -1.45 3.57 -32.59
CA GLY A 159 -2.05 4.02 -31.36
C GLY A 159 -2.82 2.88 -30.71
N LEU A 160 -2.58 2.60 -29.44
CA LEU A 160 -3.28 1.58 -28.68
C LEU A 160 -4.34 2.21 -27.80
N SER A 161 -5.56 1.69 -27.88
CA SER A 161 -6.61 1.85 -26.86
C SER A 161 -6.88 0.51 -26.18
N ASP A 162 -7.71 0.53 -25.15
CA ASP A 162 -8.13 -0.70 -24.43
C ASP A 162 -8.93 -1.70 -25.29
N ILE A 163 -9.41 -1.31 -26.49
CA ILE A 163 -10.20 -2.19 -27.38
C ILE A 163 -9.62 -2.38 -28.77
N GLU A 164 -8.80 -1.44 -29.26
CA GLU A 164 -8.33 -1.44 -30.64
C GLU A 164 -6.89 -0.91 -30.76
N VAL A 165 -6.16 -1.39 -31.75
CA VAL A 165 -4.96 -0.74 -32.29
C VAL A 165 -5.34 0.03 -33.54
N TYR A 166 -4.96 1.28 -33.62
CA TYR A 166 -5.14 2.18 -34.78
C TYR A 166 -3.82 2.32 -35.52
N ARG A 167 -3.86 2.26 -36.86
CA ARG A 167 -2.73 2.63 -37.71
C ARG A 167 -3.05 3.94 -38.40
N PHE A 168 -2.21 4.94 -38.20
CA PHE A 168 -2.35 6.27 -38.76
C PHE A 168 -1.27 6.56 -39.78
N SER A 169 -1.64 7.33 -40.83
CA SER A 169 -0.67 7.91 -41.70
C SER A 169 0.21 8.96 -40.99
N PRO A 170 1.33 9.39 -41.57
CA PRO A 170 2.11 10.49 -41.02
C PRO A 170 1.35 11.80 -40.79
N GLU A 171 0.21 12.01 -41.50
CA GLU A 171 -0.67 13.16 -41.39
C GLU A 171 -1.83 12.95 -40.40
N GLY A 172 -1.86 11.82 -39.66
CA GLY A 172 -2.86 11.53 -38.63
C GLY A 172 -4.17 10.90 -39.14
N THR A 173 -4.24 10.52 -40.43
CA THR A 173 -5.42 9.85 -40.99
C THR A 173 -5.40 8.36 -40.66
N THR A 174 -6.52 7.80 -40.14
CA THR A 174 -6.66 6.37 -39.87
C THR A 174 -6.59 5.56 -41.16
N LEU A 175 -5.60 4.70 -41.25
CA LEU A 175 -5.42 3.76 -42.36
C LEU A 175 -6.13 2.44 -42.07
N GLN A 176 -6.06 1.95 -40.81
CA GLN A 176 -6.60 0.66 -40.41
C GLN A 176 -6.86 0.59 -38.91
N LYS A 177 -7.73 -0.35 -38.50
CA LYS A 177 -8.04 -0.65 -37.11
C LYS A 177 -8.01 -2.17 -36.89
N TYR A 178 -7.49 -2.59 -35.75
CA TYR A 178 -7.44 -4.00 -35.33
C TYR A 178 -8.09 -4.13 -33.97
N ALA A 179 -9.05 -5.03 -33.81
CA ALA A 179 -9.68 -5.30 -32.52
C ALA A 179 -8.72 -6.06 -31.60
N VAL A 180 -8.37 -5.48 -30.46
CA VAL A 180 -7.55 -6.11 -29.41
C VAL A 180 -8.12 -5.73 -28.05
N PRO A 181 -9.17 -6.43 -27.58
CA PRO A 181 -9.82 -6.13 -26.31
C PRO A 181 -8.85 -6.23 -25.12
N GLY A 182 -8.86 -5.23 -24.24
CA GLY A 182 -8.06 -5.19 -23.04
C GLY A 182 -6.57 -4.88 -23.28
N GLY A 183 -6.23 -4.21 -24.39
CA GLY A 183 -4.85 -3.82 -24.69
C GLY A 183 -4.30 -2.84 -23.64
N ALA A 184 -3.18 -3.19 -23.01
CA ALA A 184 -2.52 -2.42 -21.96
C ALA A 184 -1.14 -1.90 -22.36
N SER A 185 -0.39 -2.65 -23.17
CA SER A 185 0.91 -2.24 -23.71
C SER A 185 1.16 -2.85 -25.07
N MET A 186 1.99 -2.20 -25.90
CA MET A 186 2.36 -2.72 -27.21
C MET A 186 3.83 -2.50 -27.54
N ALA A 187 4.36 -3.38 -28.40
CA ALA A 187 5.71 -3.26 -28.95
C ALA A 187 5.73 -3.69 -30.41
N VAL A 188 6.65 -3.13 -31.18
CA VAL A 188 6.78 -3.37 -32.61
C VAL A 188 8.15 -3.95 -32.96
N HIS A 189 8.17 -4.97 -33.85
CA HIS A 189 9.39 -5.46 -34.48
C HIS A 189 9.11 -5.89 -35.92
N GLY A 190 9.81 -5.25 -36.88
CA GLY A 190 9.57 -5.53 -38.31
C GLY A 190 8.12 -5.21 -38.70
N ASN A 191 7.38 -6.21 -39.18
CA ASN A 191 5.95 -6.11 -39.53
C ASN A 191 5.02 -6.69 -38.46
N GLU A 192 5.51 -6.93 -37.25
CA GLU A 192 4.74 -7.48 -36.15
C GLU A 192 4.47 -6.42 -35.08
N VAL A 193 3.24 -6.37 -34.56
CA VAL A 193 2.89 -5.66 -33.33
C VAL A 193 2.42 -6.67 -32.28
N ALA A 194 3.09 -6.69 -31.14
CA ALA A 194 2.67 -7.44 -29.97
C ALA A 194 1.86 -6.53 -29.05
N VAL A 195 0.64 -6.96 -28.70
CA VAL A 195 -0.23 -6.24 -27.76
C VAL A 195 -0.49 -7.13 -26.56
N CYS A 196 -0.10 -6.66 -25.39
CA CYS A 196 -0.37 -7.30 -24.11
C CYS A 196 -1.75 -6.93 -23.60
N SER A 197 -2.54 -7.93 -23.21
CA SER A 197 -3.83 -7.77 -22.54
C SER A 197 -3.78 -8.54 -21.21
N THR A 198 -3.62 -7.84 -20.10
CA THR A 198 -3.63 -8.45 -18.76
C THR A 198 -5.01 -8.97 -18.41
N SER A 199 -6.08 -8.25 -18.77
CA SER A 199 -7.47 -8.66 -18.53
C SER A 199 -7.86 -9.94 -19.25
N ASN A 200 -7.23 -10.26 -20.40
CA ASN A 200 -7.45 -11.49 -21.15
C ASN A 200 -6.34 -12.52 -20.96
N SER A 201 -5.33 -12.20 -20.13
CA SER A 201 -4.18 -13.05 -19.82
C SER A 201 -3.44 -13.56 -21.07
N LEU A 202 -3.25 -12.70 -22.07
CA LEU A 202 -2.55 -13.07 -23.32
C LEU A 202 -1.84 -11.89 -23.99
N ILE A 203 -0.84 -12.22 -24.82
CA ILE A 203 -0.25 -11.31 -25.80
C ILE A 203 -0.72 -11.73 -27.18
N SER A 204 -1.35 -10.83 -27.92
CA SER A 204 -1.70 -11.01 -29.33
C SER A 204 -0.61 -10.40 -30.21
N VAL A 205 -0.05 -11.19 -31.10
CA VAL A 205 0.90 -10.70 -32.11
C VAL A 205 0.20 -10.64 -33.45
N LEU A 206 0.12 -9.45 -34.02
CA LEU A 206 -0.59 -9.16 -35.25
C LEU A 206 0.40 -8.71 -36.33
N ASP A 207 0.04 -8.99 -37.60
CA ASP A 207 0.67 -8.40 -38.75
C ASP A 207 0.19 -6.96 -38.92
N ILE A 208 1.11 -6.00 -39.01
CA ILE A 208 0.80 -4.55 -39.04
C ILE A 208 0.07 -4.16 -40.33
N GLU A 209 0.33 -4.83 -41.44
CA GLU A 209 -0.29 -4.47 -42.73
C GLU A 209 -1.69 -5.06 -42.88
N THR A 210 -1.89 -6.30 -42.43
CA THR A 210 -3.16 -7.02 -42.64
C THR A 210 -4.08 -7.01 -41.42
N GLY A 211 -3.53 -6.85 -40.21
CA GLY A 211 -4.24 -7.01 -38.93
C GLY A 211 -4.55 -8.45 -38.57
N GLU A 212 -4.02 -9.42 -39.35
CA GLU A 212 -4.21 -10.84 -39.04
C GLU A 212 -3.42 -11.21 -37.78
N THR A 213 -4.04 -11.99 -36.89
CA THR A 213 -3.34 -12.56 -35.73
C THR A 213 -2.36 -13.63 -36.17
N LEU A 214 -1.08 -13.36 -36.05
CA LEU A 214 0.00 -14.29 -36.36
C LEU A 214 0.16 -15.39 -35.30
N ARG A 215 0.07 -14.96 -34.00
CA ARG A 215 0.16 -15.87 -32.85
C ARG A 215 -0.43 -15.24 -31.60
N MET A 216 -0.82 -16.09 -30.65
CA MET A 216 -1.24 -15.73 -29.31
C MET A 216 -0.30 -16.40 -28.32
N ILE A 217 0.12 -15.66 -27.30
CA ILE A 217 1.05 -16.10 -26.26
C ILE A 217 0.35 -15.95 -24.92
N PRO A 218 0.04 -17.06 -24.21
CA PRO A 218 -0.56 -16.99 -22.88
C PRO A 218 0.39 -16.31 -21.88
N LEU A 219 -0.16 -15.44 -21.01
CA LEU A 219 0.59 -14.87 -19.90
C LEU A 219 0.77 -15.88 -18.78
N PRO A 220 1.87 -15.81 -18.03
CA PRO A 220 2.14 -16.69 -16.90
C PRO A 220 1.44 -16.18 -15.64
N GLY A 221 0.17 -16.49 -15.44
CA GLY A 221 -0.57 -16.06 -14.25
C GLY A 221 -1.39 -14.78 -14.47
N GLU A 222 -2.01 -14.30 -13.39
CA GLU A 222 -2.76 -13.04 -13.35
C GLU A 222 -1.82 -11.92 -12.88
N ALA A 223 -1.82 -10.79 -13.58
CA ALA A 223 -1.02 -9.64 -13.23
C ALA A 223 -1.85 -8.35 -13.39
N ASP A 224 -1.70 -7.41 -12.45
CA ASP A 224 -2.39 -6.12 -12.48
C ASP A 224 -1.86 -5.24 -13.63
N TYR A 225 -0.60 -5.42 -14.02
CA TYR A 225 0.02 -4.74 -15.16
C TYR A 225 0.98 -5.65 -15.92
N GLY A 226 1.29 -5.28 -17.16
CA GLY A 226 2.28 -5.98 -17.96
C GLY A 226 2.78 -5.13 -19.12
N VAL A 227 4.10 -5.13 -19.32
CA VAL A 227 4.75 -4.38 -20.40
C VAL A 227 5.50 -5.33 -21.31
N VAL A 228 5.33 -5.14 -22.61
CA VAL A 228 6.02 -5.90 -23.64
C VAL A 228 7.07 -5.06 -24.36
N GLY A 229 8.12 -5.72 -24.85
CA GLY A 229 9.17 -5.10 -25.65
C GLY A 229 9.83 -6.12 -26.55
N TYR A 230 10.35 -5.70 -27.70
CA TYR A 230 11.18 -6.52 -28.56
C TYR A 230 12.64 -6.09 -28.47
N ASP A 231 13.54 -7.06 -28.38
CA ASP A 231 14.95 -6.79 -28.61
C ASP A 231 15.28 -6.65 -30.11
N ALA A 232 16.50 -6.28 -30.43
CA ALA A 232 16.95 -6.12 -31.82
C ALA A 232 16.90 -7.41 -32.64
N ASN A 233 16.88 -8.58 -31.99
CA ASN A 233 16.83 -9.90 -32.64
C ASN A 233 15.39 -10.41 -32.80
N GLY A 234 14.38 -9.67 -32.38
CA GLY A 234 12.97 -10.03 -32.45
C GLY A 234 12.52 -11.02 -31.36
N ALA A 235 13.31 -11.18 -30.29
CA ALA A 235 12.82 -11.85 -29.09
C ALA A 235 11.86 -10.93 -28.35
N LEU A 236 10.69 -11.46 -27.97
CA LEU A 236 9.67 -10.74 -27.23
C LEU A 236 9.92 -10.90 -25.73
N TYR A 237 9.97 -9.80 -25.04
CA TYR A 237 10.05 -9.76 -23.58
C TYR A 237 8.74 -9.30 -22.97
N TYR A 238 8.43 -9.83 -21.80
CA TYR A 238 7.28 -9.45 -20.99
C TYR A 238 7.72 -9.27 -19.54
N VAL A 239 7.39 -8.14 -18.94
CA VAL A 239 7.66 -7.84 -17.53
C VAL A 239 6.36 -7.61 -16.78
N CYS A 240 6.23 -8.26 -15.62
CA CYS A 240 5.10 -8.13 -14.70
C CYS A 240 5.62 -8.30 -13.24
N PRO A 241 4.77 -8.20 -12.20
CA PRO A 241 5.20 -8.41 -10.82
C PRO A 241 5.87 -9.76 -10.56
N ASP A 242 5.45 -10.82 -11.27
CA ASP A 242 6.05 -12.16 -11.10
C ASP A 242 7.44 -12.29 -11.71
N GLY A 243 7.87 -11.35 -12.54
CA GLY A 243 9.22 -11.33 -13.09
C GLY A 243 9.35 -10.89 -14.53
N LEU A 244 10.50 -11.22 -15.11
CA LEU A 244 10.86 -10.97 -16.50
C LEU A 244 10.81 -12.30 -17.28
N TYR A 245 10.10 -12.27 -18.38
CA TYR A 245 9.89 -13.41 -19.27
C TYR A 245 10.39 -13.10 -20.68
N GLN A 246 10.81 -14.13 -21.40
CA GLN A 246 11.27 -14.02 -22.79
C GLN A 246 10.62 -15.10 -23.66
N ALA A 247 10.20 -14.73 -24.85
CA ALA A 247 9.85 -15.64 -25.94
C ALA A 247 10.80 -15.40 -27.10
N ASN A 248 11.50 -16.42 -27.56
CA ASN A 248 12.33 -16.34 -28.76
C ASN A 248 11.48 -15.92 -29.97
N ALA A 249 12.11 -15.33 -30.99
CA ALA A 249 11.46 -14.89 -32.21
C ALA A 249 10.54 -16.03 -32.80
N GLY A 250 9.26 -15.70 -33.01
CA GLY A 250 8.26 -16.65 -33.50
C GLY A 250 7.72 -17.67 -32.47
N SER A 251 8.20 -17.68 -31.24
CA SER A 251 7.70 -18.57 -30.18
C SER A 251 6.30 -18.14 -29.69
N THR A 252 5.55 -19.13 -29.20
CA THR A 252 4.24 -18.95 -28.54
C THR A 252 4.33 -19.20 -27.02
N MET A 253 5.53 -19.32 -26.46
CA MET A 253 5.75 -19.65 -25.06
C MET A 253 6.73 -18.65 -24.44
N LEU A 254 6.31 -18.07 -23.31
CA LEU A 254 7.14 -17.26 -22.44
C LEU A 254 7.91 -18.16 -21.46
N VAL A 255 9.20 -17.89 -21.30
CA VAL A 255 10.06 -18.55 -20.33
C VAL A 255 10.51 -17.48 -19.33
N GLN A 256 10.33 -17.73 -18.05
CA GLN A 256 10.83 -16.84 -17.00
C GLN A 256 12.36 -16.85 -17.00
N ILE A 257 12.96 -15.67 -17.15
CA ILE A 257 14.42 -15.48 -17.14
C ILE A 257 14.91 -14.78 -15.87
N ALA A 258 13.99 -14.09 -15.15
CA ALA A 258 14.28 -13.54 -13.83
C ALA A 258 13.01 -13.58 -12.96
N ASP A 259 13.16 -13.98 -11.70
CA ASP A 259 12.09 -14.04 -10.71
C ASP A 259 11.79 -12.64 -10.17
N GLY A 260 10.51 -12.25 -10.13
CA GLY A 260 10.07 -10.96 -9.62
C GLY A 260 10.49 -10.68 -8.17
N LYS A 261 10.59 -11.71 -7.34
CA LYS A 261 11.10 -11.58 -5.96
C LYS A 261 12.52 -11.01 -5.90
N LEU A 262 13.30 -11.20 -6.96
CA LEU A 262 14.68 -10.73 -7.09
C LEU A 262 14.78 -9.44 -7.91
N MET A 263 13.64 -8.84 -8.28
CA MET A 263 13.55 -7.70 -9.18
C MET A 263 12.75 -6.56 -8.55
N THR A 264 13.02 -5.35 -9.04
CA THR A 264 12.20 -4.17 -8.75
C THR A 264 10.74 -4.36 -9.21
N ALA A 265 10.48 -5.15 -10.25
CA ALA A 265 9.14 -5.48 -10.74
C ALA A 265 8.23 -6.12 -9.68
N GLY A 266 8.77 -6.95 -8.80
CA GLY A 266 8.00 -7.62 -7.74
C GLY A 266 7.78 -6.78 -6.48
N LYS A 267 8.28 -5.54 -6.45
CA LYS A 267 8.06 -4.62 -5.33
C LYS A 267 6.68 -3.97 -5.45
N SER A 268 5.98 -3.82 -4.31
CA SER A 268 4.68 -3.14 -4.28
C SER A 268 4.79 -1.66 -4.65
N ASN A 269 3.72 -1.13 -5.23
CA ASN A 269 3.61 0.26 -5.66
C ASN A 269 4.66 0.68 -6.70
N ILE A 270 5.28 -0.31 -7.35
CA ILE A 270 6.17 -0.09 -8.48
C ILE A 270 5.57 -0.79 -9.69
N GLU A 271 5.41 -0.05 -10.78
CA GLU A 271 4.86 -0.56 -12.02
C GLU A 271 5.86 -0.37 -13.15
N ALA A 272 6.10 -1.38 -13.95
CA ALA A 272 6.84 -1.22 -15.19
C ALA A 272 6.02 -0.38 -16.18
N ARG A 273 6.68 0.58 -16.83
CA ARG A 273 6.04 1.49 -17.81
C ARG A 273 6.63 1.42 -19.20
N ALA A 274 7.91 1.07 -19.31
CA ALA A 274 8.57 0.87 -20.59
C ALA A 274 9.65 -0.21 -20.47
N LEU A 275 9.87 -0.93 -21.56
CA LEU A 275 10.92 -1.91 -21.72
C LEU A 275 11.82 -1.49 -22.88
N LEU A 276 13.06 -1.19 -22.57
CA LEU A 276 14.11 -0.73 -23.45
C LEU A 276 15.24 -1.76 -23.45
N PHE A 277 16.22 -1.61 -24.35
CA PHE A 277 17.35 -2.54 -24.44
C PHE A 277 18.66 -1.79 -24.65
N ASP A 278 19.72 -2.29 -24.04
CA ASP A 278 21.07 -1.82 -24.34
C ASP A 278 21.56 -2.36 -25.69
N PRO A 279 22.72 -1.92 -26.22
CA PRO A 279 23.26 -2.43 -27.49
C PRO A 279 23.59 -3.92 -27.48
N GLU A 280 23.76 -4.52 -26.33
CA GLU A 280 24.00 -5.95 -26.08
C GLU A 280 22.68 -6.75 -25.96
N ASN A 281 21.52 -6.10 -26.10
CA ASN A 281 20.15 -6.61 -25.90
C ASN A 281 19.83 -7.00 -24.44
N ASN A 282 20.49 -6.41 -23.47
CA ASN A 282 20.08 -6.53 -22.08
C ASN A 282 18.89 -5.62 -21.78
N PRO A 283 17.88 -6.08 -21.04
CA PRO A 283 16.70 -5.27 -20.72
C PRO A 283 17.04 -4.06 -19.85
N ILE A 284 16.42 -2.92 -20.16
CA ILE A 284 16.36 -1.73 -19.32
C ILE A 284 14.88 -1.44 -19.10
N ILE A 285 14.44 -1.46 -17.85
CA ILE A 285 13.03 -1.29 -17.52
C ILE A 285 12.83 0.06 -16.82
N ALA A 286 11.87 0.82 -17.32
CA ALA A 286 11.39 2.03 -16.66
C ALA A 286 10.31 1.66 -15.64
N TYR A 287 10.53 1.99 -14.39
CA TYR A 287 9.58 1.76 -13.31
C TYR A 287 9.02 3.07 -12.78
N SER A 288 7.71 3.10 -12.57
CA SER A 288 6.99 4.20 -11.91
C SER A 288 6.87 3.93 -10.42
N GLN A 289 7.23 4.91 -9.62
CA GLN A 289 6.99 4.94 -8.18
C GLN A 289 6.56 6.35 -7.78
N GLY A 290 5.35 6.49 -7.23
CA GLY A 290 4.83 7.79 -6.81
C GLY A 290 4.73 8.85 -7.94
N GLY A 291 4.57 8.41 -9.20
CA GLY A 291 4.45 9.29 -10.36
C GLY A 291 5.77 9.66 -11.05
N SER A 292 6.91 9.36 -10.45
CA SER A 292 8.23 9.54 -11.07
C SER A 292 8.74 8.22 -11.65
N LEU A 293 9.47 8.28 -12.77
CA LEU A 293 10.06 7.10 -13.39
C LEU A 293 11.55 6.97 -13.04
N SER A 294 12.00 5.73 -12.91
CA SER A 294 13.42 5.38 -12.80
C SER A 294 13.78 4.27 -13.78
N LEU A 295 15.02 4.25 -14.26
CA LEU A 295 15.54 3.22 -15.15
C LEU A 295 16.40 2.22 -14.39
N ILE A 296 16.10 0.94 -14.56
CA ILE A 296 16.87 -0.18 -14.01
C ILE A 296 17.37 -1.04 -15.19
N ALA A 297 18.68 -1.18 -15.29
CA ALA A 297 19.30 -2.07 -16.25
C ALA A 297 19.47 -3.47 -15.64
N TYR A 298 19.25 -4.49 -16.45
CA TYR A 298 19.35 -5.90 -16.07
C TYR A 298 20.46 -6.55 -16.90
N HIS A 299 21.40 -7.22 -16.26
CA HIS A 299 22.40 -8.02 -16.93
C HIS A 299 22.54 -9.39 -16.28
N TYR A 300 22.81 -10.42 -17.07
CA TYR A 300 23.02 -11.76 -16.55
C TYR A 300 24.45 -11.90 -16.00
N ASP A 301 24.57 -12.25 -14.71
CA ASP A 301 25.87 -12.51 -14.06
C ASP A 301 25.97 -14.00 -13.68
N GLU A 302 26.87 -14.71 -14.33
CA GLU A 302 27.12 -16.13 -14.10
C GLU A 302 27.85 -16.43 -12.77
N ASN A 303 28.39 -15.39 -12.10
CA ASN A 303 29.19 -15.52 -10.89
C ASN A 303 28.39 -15.30 -9.60
N VAL A 304 27.11 -14.95 -9.71
CA VAL A 304 26.21 -14.81 -8.55
C VAL A 304 25.35 -16.06 -8.37
N PRO A 305 25.02 -16.45 -7.14
CA PRO A 305 24.09 -17.56 -6.91
C PRO A 305 22.73 -17.32 -7.58
N THR A 306 22.16 -18.38 -8.17
CA THR A 306 20.79 -18.33 -8.75
C THR A 306 19.78 -17.93 -7.69
N GLU A 307 19.90 -18.51 -6.48
CA GLU A 307 19.15 -18.09 -5.30
C GLU A 307 20.15 -17.44 -4.31
N PRO A 308 19.83 -16.25 -3.79
CA PRO A 308 20.67 -15.62 -2.78
C PRO A 308 20.76 -16.47 -1.51
N ASN A 309 21.94 -16.48 -0.91
CA ASN A 309 22.20 -17.26 0.30
C ASN A 309 21.54 -16.67 1.57
N ASN A 310 21.04 -15.44 1.51
CA ASN A 310 20.52 -14.68 2.65
C ASN A 310 19.03 -14.38 2.40
N LEU A 311 18.19 -15.40 2.52
CA LEU A 311 16.73 -15.27 2.43
C LEU A 311 16.17 -15.03 3.83
N LEU A 312 15.41 -13.95 4.01
CA LEU A 312 14.62 -13.68 5.21
C LEU A 312 13.13 -13.87 4.87
N SER A 313 12.47 -14.80 5.52
CA SER A 313 11.04 -15.01 5.36
C SER A 313 10.25 -14.12 6.31
N VAL A 314 9.28 -13.37 5.77
CA VAL A 314 8.39 -12.48 6.52
C VAL A 314 6.95 -12.91 6.30
N TYR A 315 6.19 -13.05 7.36
CA TYR A 315 4.76 -13.32 7.31
C TYR A 315 3.96 -12.11 7.78
N ALA A 316 2.93 -11.75 7.05
CA ALA A 316 1.92 -10.80 7.47
C ALA A 316 0.53 -11.38 7.19
N LEU A 317 -0.42 -11.24 8.12
CA LEU A 317 -1.80 -11.69 7.87
C LEU A 317 -2.44 -10.86 6.76
N TYR A 318 -2.16 -9.57 6.72
CA TYR A 318 -2.67 -8.60 5.74
C TYR A 318 -1.52 -7.96 4.98
N ASP A 319 -1.75 -7.62 3.72
CA ASP A 319 -0.80 -6.84 2.94
C ASP A 319 -0.72 -5.39 3.46
N SER A 320 0.49 -4.84 3.53
CA SER A 320 0.75 -3.48 4.02
C SER A 320 1.77 -2.77 3.14
N GLN A 321 1.37 -1.65 2.57
CA GLN A 321 2.26 -0.80 1.77
C GLN A 321 3.44 -0.27 2.60
N THR A 322 3.22 0.09 3.86
CA THR A 322 4.29 0.53 4.77
C THR A 322 5.31 -0.58 5.03
N LEU A 323 4.86 -1.83 5.26
CA LEU A 323 5.76 -2.97 5.40
C LEU A 323 6.62 -3.16 4.15
N ARG A 324 6.00 -3.09 2.98
CA ARG A 324 6.70 -3.28 1.71
C ARG A 324 7.73 -2.19 1.46
N GLU A 325 7.45 -0.95 1.89
CA GLU A 325 8.42 0.12 1.80
C GLU A 325 9.57 -0.07 2.81
N TYR A 326 9.29 -0.56 4.03
CA TYR A 326 10.36 -0.94 4.96
C TYR A 326 11.28 -2.00 4.37
N ILE A 327 10.71 -3.00 3.70
CA ILE A 327 11.45 -4.05 3.00
C ILE A 327 12.30 -3.47 1.86
N ASN A 328 11.71 -2.59 1.04
CA ASN A 328 12.43 -1.93 -0.05
C ASN A 328 13.64 -1.16 0.45
N LEU A 329 13.46 -0.33 1.48
CA LEU A 329 14.55 0.45 2.07
C LEU A 329 15.61 -0.43 2.73
N PHE A 330 15.19 -1.51 3.38
CA PHE A 330 16.12 -2.47 3.98
C PHE A 330 16.96 -3.17 2.91
N GLN A 331 16.34 -3.66 1.83
CA GLN A 331 17.07 -4.30 0.72
C GLN A 331 17.99 -3.33 -0.04
N GLN A 332 17.64 -2.02 -0.10
CA GLN A 332 18.55 -1.01 -0.63
C GLN A 332 19.80 -0.85 0.26
N ALA A 333 19.64 -0.94 1.58
CA ALA A 333 20.75 -0.85 2.53
C ALA A 333 21.56 -2.16 2.61
N TYR A 334 20.92 -3.29 2.34
CA TYR A 334 21.48 -4.65 2.43
C TYR A 334 21.15 -5.43 1.14
N PRO A 335 21.78 -5.11 0.01
CA PRO A 335 21.41 -5.66 -1.30
C PRO A 335 21.64 -7.18 -1.45
N ASP A 336 22.43 -7.78 -0.58
CA ASP A 336 22.68 -9.22 -0.55
C ASP A 336 21.58 -10.01 0.18
N ILE A 337 20.62 -9.31 0.83
CA ILE A 337 19.52 -9.93 1.56
C ILE A 337 18.24 -9.85 0.71
N ILE A 338 17.59 -10.98 0.55
CA ILE A 338 16.27 -11.05 -0.06
C ILE A 338 15.23 -11.32 1.00
N ILE A 339 14.13 -10.60 0.91
CA ILE A 339 12.99 -10.79 1.80
C ILE A 339 11.84 -11.41 1.00
N ASP A 340 11.42 -12.62 1.39
CA ASP A 340 10.22 -13.28 0.86
C ASP A 340 9.03 -13.02 1.80
N VAL A 341 7.98 -12.39 1.26
CA VAL A 341 6.79 -12.02 2.03
C VAL A 341 5.64 -12.95 1.72
N THR A 342 5.16 -13.63 2.74
CA THR A 342 3.91 -14.41 2.68
C THR A 342 2.78 -13.59 3.28
N VAL A 343 1.72 -13.33 2.49
CA VAL A 343 0.47 -12.70 2.96
C VAL A 343 -0.55 -13.80 3.24
N GLY A 344 -1.04 -13.87 4.49
CA GLY A 344 -1.99 -14.91 4.92
C GLY A 344 -3.37 -14.78 4.27
N LEU A 345 -3.80 -13.55 4.00
CA LEU A 345 -5.08 -13.22 3.39
C LEU A 345 -4.88 -12.40 2.09
N PRO A 346 -4.42 -13.04 1.00
CA PRO A 346 -4.28 -12.35 -0.26
C PRO A 346 -5.65 -11.90 -0.79
N LYS A 347 -5.71 -10.73 -1.44
CA LYS A 347 -6.95 -10.22 -2.05
C LYS A 347 -7.51 -11.22 -3.07
N GLY A 348 -8.83 -11.34 -3.12
CA GLY A 348 -9.50 -12.19 -4.11
C GLY A 348 -9.48 -13.69 -3.79
N THR A 349 -8.91 -14.12 -2.67
CA THR A 349 -8.91 -15.54 -2.25
C THR A 349 -10.09 -15.86 -1.32
N ALA A 350 -10.47 -17.15 -1.26
CA ALA A 350 -11.48 -17.66 -0.34
C ALA A 350 -10.90 -18.10 1.01
N ILE A 351 -9.63 -17.79 1.30
CA ILE A 351 -8.96 -18.16 2.54
C ILE A 351 -9.56 -17.34 3.69
N THR A 352 -9.99 -18.02 4.75
CA THR A 352 -10.47 -17.34 5.94
C THR A 352 -9.32 -16.99 6.89
N ARG A 353 -9.54 -15.99 7.78
CA ARG A 353 -8.57 -15.62 8.82
C ARG A 353 -8.16 -16.83 9.68
N ASP A 354 -9.13 -17.64 10.10
CA ASP A 354 -8.87 -18.81 10.93
C ASP A 354 -8.06 -19.87 10.18
N ASP A 355 -8.28 -20.06 8.89
CA ASP A 355 -7.48 -20.97 8.08
C ASP A 355 -6.04 -20.47 7.93
N ALA A 356 -5.85 -19.18 7.67
CA ALA A 356 -4.52 -18.57 7.59
C ALA A 356 -3.73 -18.71 8.92
N ILE A 357 -4.37 -18.40 10.05
CA ILE A 357 -3.75 -18.55 11.38
C ILE A 357 -3.45 -20.02 11.69
N ARG A 358 -4.35 -20.95 11.35
CA ARG A 358 -4.13 -22.39 11.54
C ARG A 358 -2.94 -22.90 10.73
N THR A 359 -2.80 -22.43 9.49
CA THR A 359 -1.66 -22.76 8.63
C THR A 359 -0.37 -22.26 9.26
N LEU A 360 -0.31 -20.97 9.63
CA LEU A 360 0.85 -20.37 10.29
C LEU A 360 1.22 -21.12 11.58
N ASN A 361 0.24 -21.45 12.44
CA ASN A 361 0.47 -22.19 13.68
C ASN A 361 1.06 -23.58 13.39
N THR A 362 0.63 -24.25 12.33
CA THR A 362 1.18 -25.54 11.90
C THR A 362 2.64 -25.40 11.46
N GLU A 363 2.98 -24.39 10.71
CA GLU A 363 4.34 -24.10 10.28
C GLU A 363 5.26 -23.78 11.47
N LEU A 364 4.79 -22.96 12.42
CA LEU A 364 5.51 -22.64 13.65
C LEU A 364 5.79 -23.89 14.50
N LEU A 365 4.78 -24.78 14.65
CA LEU A 365 4.92 -26.02 15.42
C LEU A 365 5.89 -27.02 14.77
N THR A 366 5.99 -27.04 13.47
CA THR A 366 6.92 -27.91 12.71
C THR A 366 8.32 -27.34 12.57
N GLY A 367 8.55 -26.09 13.02
CA GLY A 367 9.82 -25.40 12.90
C GLY A 367 10.10 -24.82 11.50
N ASN A 368 9.07 -24.80 10.63
CA ASN A 368 9.13 -24.24 9.27
C ASN A 368 8.43 -22.87 9.19
N GLY A 369 8.18 -22.22 10.33
CA GLY A 369 7.55 -20.91 10.37
C GLY A 369 8.48 -19.81 9.83
N PRO A 370 7.91 -18.62 9.53
CA PRO A 370 8.67 -17.48 9.02
C PRO A 370 9.69 -16.98 10.05
N ASP A 371 10.72 -16.29 9.57
CA ASP A 371 11.73 -15.67 10.44
C ASP A 371 11.15 -14.47 11.19
N VAL A 372 10.43 -13.60 10.48
CA VAL A 372 9.77 -12.42 11.04
C VAL A 372 8.27 -12.51 10.82
N MET A 373 7.51 -12.10 11.81
CA MET A 373 6.05 -12.02 11.75
C MET A 373 5.58 -10.59 12.02
N ILE A 374 4.68 -10.10 11.18
CA ILE A 374 3.85 -8.94 11.50
C ILE A 374 2.67 -9.48 12.30
N LEU A 375 2.63 -9.11 13.58
CA LEU A 375 1.72 -9.70 14.55
C LEU A 375 0.31 -9.10 14.53
N ASP A 376 0.09 -8.09 13.71
CA ASP A 376 -1.20 -7.43 13.57
C ASP A 376 -2.28 -8.44 13.12
N GLY A 377 -3.35 -8.52 13.88
CA GLY A 377 -4.42 -9.50 13.67
C GLY A 377 -4.10 -10.95 14.08
N LEU A 378 -2.89 -11.24 14.55
CA LEU A 378 -2.48 -12.55 15.09
C LEU A 378 -2.71 -12.61 16.61
N PRO A 379 -2.77 -13.81 17.22
CA PRO A 379 -2.98 -13.98 18.66
C PRO A 379 -1.69 -13.71 19.45
N ILE A 380 -1.26 -12.45 19.51
CA ILE A 380 0.02 -12.00 20.11
C ILE A 380 0.17 -12.54 21.54
N GLY A 381 -0.87 -12.41 22.36
CA GLY A 381 -0.84 -12.88 23.75
C GLY A 381 -0.53 -14.38 23.87
N SER A 382 -1.14 -15.20 23.03
CA SER A 382 -0.89 -16.63 22.94
C SER A 382 0.55 -16.93 22.50
N TYR A 383 1.06 -16.23 21.49
CA TYR A 383 2.43 -16.42 21.01
C TYR A 383 3.47 -16.04 22.07
N ILE A 384 3.22 -14.99 22.85
CA ILE A 384 4.07 -14.62 23.99
C ILE A 384 4.05 -15.69 25.07
N GLN A 385 2.86 -16.15 25.49
CA GLN A 385 2.72 -17.18 26.53
C GLN A 385 3.34 -18.52 26.15
N GLN A 386 3.20 -18.92 24.89
CA GLN A 386 3.76 -20.18 24.37
C GLN A 386 5.27 -20.06 24.07
N GLY A 387 5.85 -18.86 24.17
CA GLY A 387 7.27 -18.63 23.91
C GLY A 387 7.68 -18.85 22.46
N VAL A 388 6.76 -18.61 21.51
CA VAL A 388 7.01 -18.71 20.07
C VAL A 388 7.96 -17.60 19.60
N LEU A 389 7.92 -16.44 20.27
CA LEU A 389 8.67 -15.24 19.90
C LEU A 389 10.05 -15.20 20.56
N LEU A 390 11.03 -14.72 19.81
CA LEU A 390 12.37 -14.41 20.29
C LEU A 390 12.34 -13.12 21.13
N ASP A 391 13.24 -13.03 22.11
CA ASP A 391 13.45 -11.78 22.86
C ASP A 391 14.20 -10.74 22.01
N LEU A 392 13.56 -9.62 21.74
CA LEU A 392 14.09 -8.49 20.97
C LEU A 392 14.83 -7.46 21.86
N ALA A 393 14.89 -7.67 23.18
CA ALA A 393 15.55 -6.75 24.12
C ALA A 393 17.01 -6.41 23.71
N PRO A 394 17.81 -7.34 23.15
CA PRO A 394 19.18 -6.98 22.72
C PRO A 394 19.24 -5.84 21.69
N VAL A 395 18.19 -5.67 20.88
CA VAL A 395 18.09 -4.64 19.84
C VAL A 395 17.26 -3.44 20.31
N VAL A 396 16.12 -3.70 20.94
CA VAL A 396 15.13 -2.66 21.27
C VAL A 396 15.48 -1.92 22.56
N GLN A 397 16.01 -2.61 23.60
CA GLN A 397 16.30 -1.97 24.88
C GLN A 397 17.32 -0.82 24.79
N PRO A 398 18.42 -0.93 24.02
CA PRO A 398 19.34 0.20 23.82
C PRO A 398 18.66 1.44 23.21
N MET A 399 17.71 1.25 22.28
CA MET A 399 16.95 2.34 21.64
C MET A 399 15.93 2.96 22.63
N LEU A 400 15.36 2.17 23.52
CA LEU A 400 14.53 2.67 24.63
C LEU A 400 15.36 3.48 25.64
N ASP A 401 16.52 2.98 26.03
CA ASP A 401 17.40 3.60 27.02
C ASP A 401 18.00 4.91 26.51
N SER A 402 18.23 5.03 25.22
CA SER A 402 18.68 6.27 24.56
C SER A 402 17.58 7.31 24.36
N GLY A 403 16.30 6.92 24.51
CA GLY A 403 15.15 7.76 24.20
C GLY A 403 14.88 7.89 22.68
N GLU A 404 15.47 7.05 21.85
CA GLU A 404 15.21 7.02 20.40
C GLU A 404 13.78 6.56 20.09
N LEU A 405 13.18 5.74 20.95
CA LEU A 405 11.81 5.23 20.78
C LEU A 405 10.88 5.79 21.85
N GLN A 406 9.60 5.95 21.53
CA GLN A 406 8.50 6.21 22.46
C GLN A 406 8.35 5.00 23.39
N ALA A 407 8.95 5.09 24.61
CA ALA A 407 9.12 3.93 25.49
C ALA A 407 7.79 3.30 25.94
N ASN A 408 6.76 4.10 26.14
CA ASN A 408 5.42 3.65 26.52
C ASN A 408 4.70 2.90 25.41
N VAL A 409 5.02 3.17 24.15
CA VAL A 409 4.44 2.49 22.98
C VAL A 409 5.31 1.33 22.55
N ALA A 410 6.60 1.55 22.27
CA ALA A 410 7.52 0.51 21.84
C ALA A 410 7.73 -0.58 22.90
N GLY A 411 7.59 -0.22 24.19
CA GLY A 411 7.64 -1.17 25.32
C GLY A 411 6.32 -1.84 25.69
N ALA A 412 5.26 -1.67 24.91
CA ALA A 412 3.91 -2.14 25.24
C ALA A 412 3.81 -3.67 25.49
N PHE A 413 4.67 -4.45 24.85
CA PHE A 413 4.70 -5.92 25.00
C PHE A 413 5.83 -6.41 25.88
N LYS A 414 6.48 -5.52 26.64
CA LYS A 414 7.55 -5.89 27.55
C LYS A 414 7.00 -6.81 28.69
N THR A 415 7.66 -7.94 28.91
CA THR A 415 7.32 -8.91 29.96
C THR A 415 8.56 -9.16 30.82
N GLY A 416 8.62 -8.54 31.99
CA GLY A 416 9.85 -8.50 32.78
C GLY A 416 10.96 -7.76 32.03
N ASP A 417 12.09 -8.42 31.79
CA ASP A 417 13.20 -7.86 31.02
C ASP A 417 13.12 -8.18 29.51
N ALA A 418 12.24 -9.09 29.11
CA ALA A 418 12.10 -9.51 27.71
C ALA A 418 11.15 -8.59 26.92
N ILE A 419 11.43 -8.41 25.63
CA ILE A 419 10.61 -7.69 24.66
C ILE A 419 10.28 -8.65 23.51
N PRO A 420 9.22 -9.48 23.63
CA PRO A 420 8.88 -10.46 22.61
C PRO A 420 8.30 -9.88 21.32
N ALA A 421 7.76 -8.66 21.38
CA ALA A 421 7.19 -7.96 20.24
C ALA A 421 7.40 -6.45 20.37
N VAL A 422 7.49 -5.75 19.24
CA VAL A 422 7.66 -4.30 19.21
C VAL A 422 6.81 -3.70 18.08
N PRO A 423 5.87 -2.77 18.39
CA PRO A 423 5.18 -2.02 17.35
C PRO A 423 6.16 -1.04 16.70
N THR A 424 6.07 -0.88 15.39
CA THR A 424 6.85 0.14 14.67
C THR A 424 6.04 1.41 14.47
N ARG A 425 4.72 1.30 14.52
CA ARG A 425 3.77 2.39 14.36
C ARG A 425 2.63 2.26 15.37
N PHE A 426 1.87 3.32 15.54
CA PHE A 426 0.66 3.29 16.37
C PHE A 426 -0.38 4.30 15.88
N LEU A 427 -1.62 4.07 16.31
CA LEU A 427 -2.75 4.94 16.05
C LEU A 427 -3.40 5.37 17.34
N LEU A 428 -4.01 6.56 17.31
CA LEU A 428 -4.70 7.16 18.44
C LEU A 428 -6.20 7.18 18.15
N PRO A 429 -7.02 6.41 18.89
CA PRO A 429 -8.45 6.67 18.93
C PRO A 429 -8.69 8.06 19.53
N THR A 430 -9.29 8.98 18.79
CA THR A 430 -9.47 10.36 19.25
C THR A 430 -10.92 10.83 19.08
N ILE A 431 -11.27 11.83 19.87
CA ILE A 431 -12.47 12.64 19.77
C ILE A 431 -12.06 14.10 19.61
N TRP A 432 -12.82 14.88 18.87
CA TRP A 432 -12.52 16.29 18.62
C TRP A 432 -13.79 17.15 18.67
N GLY A 433 -13.62 18.46 18.95
CA GLY A 433 -14.69 19.39 19.23
C GLY A 433 -14.52 20.04 20.60
N ASP A 434 -15.61 20.40 21.29
CA ASP A 434 -15.54 20.79 22.70
C ASP A 434 -15.48 19.52 23.56
N VAL A 435 -14.23 19.06 23.78
CA VAL A 435 -13.92 17.85 24.55
C VAL A 435 -13.69 18.12 26.04
N THR A 436 -14.03 19.33 26.52
CA THR A 436 -13.81 19.75 27.90
C THR A 436 -14.55 18.84 28.88
N GLY A 437 -13.79 18.13 29.72
CA GLY A 437 -14.33 17.24 30.75
C GLY A 437 -14.79 15.88 30.26
N LEU A 438 -14.55 15.52 29.00
CA LEU A 438 -14.85 14.20 28.44
C LEU A 438 -13.63 13.28 28.57
N ASN A 439 -13.44 12.64 29.72
CA ASN A 439 -12.30 11.76 29.97
C ASN A 439 -12.68 10.27 29.96
N THR A 440 -13.92 9.95 30.31
CA THR A 440 -14.42 8.58 30.41
C THR A 440 -15.69 8.39 29.54
N LEU A 441 -16.04 7.13 29.29
CA LEU A 441 -17.28 6.81 28.60
C LEU A 441 -18.51 7.35 29.37
N ALA A 442 -18.47 7.30 30.70
CA ALA A 442 -19.52 7.83 31.58
C ALA A 442 -19.67 9.35 31.43
N ASP A 443 -18.57 10.11 31.27
CA ASP A 443 -18.62 11.56 31.02
C ASP A 443 -19.33 11.86 29.70
N LEU A 444 -19.01 11.11 28.63
CA LEU A 444 -19.66 11.27 27.34
C LEU A 444 -21.14 10.87 27.42
N THR A 445 -21.47 9.82 28.17
CA THR A 445 -22.85 9.39 28.43
C THR A 445 -23.63 10.52 29.14
N ALA A 446 -23.08 11.09 30.20
CA ALA A 446 -23.70 12.18 30.92
C ALA A 446 -23.90 13.43 30.03
N TRP A 447 -22.89 13.73 29.20
CA TRP A 447 -22.99 14.83 28.25
C TRP A 447 -24.10 14.59 27.22
N ALA A 448 -24.18 13.40 26.62
CA ALA A 448 -25.21 13.03 25.64
C ALA A 448 -26.64 13.11 26.25
N GLN A 449 -26.81 12.67 27.48
CA GLN A 449 -28.09 12.78 28.20
C GLN A 449 -28.49 14.23 28.52
N ALA A 450 -27.50 15.09 28.79
CA ALA A 450 -27.74 16.51 29.03
C ALA A 450 -28.03 17.30 27.72
N ASN A 451 -27.64 16.76 26.57
CA ASN A 451 -27.77 17.38 25.25
C ASN A 451 -28.52 16.49 24.25
N PRO A 452 -29.80 16.11 24.51
CA PRO A 452 -30.48 15.09 23.71
C PRO A 452 -30.76 15.49 22.25
N ASP A 453 -30.73 16.78 21.95
CA ASP A 453 -30.91 17.33 20.61
C ASP A 453 -29.62 17.50 19.82
N VAL A 454 -28.48 17.19 20.43
CA VAL A 454 -27.17 17.26 19.80
C VAL A 454 -26.68 15.84 19.51
N LEU A 455 -26.23 15.60 18.29
CA LEU A 455 -25.68 14.32 17.89
C LEU A 455 -24.32 14.11 18.58
N PRO A 456 -24.20 13.14 19.51
CA PRO A 456 -22.96 12.99 20.29
C PRO A 456 -21.83 12.36 19.47
N VAL A 457 -22.17 11.41 18.59
CA VAL A 457 -21.25 10.71 17.69
C VAL A 457 -22.00 10.36 16.40
N TYR A 458 -21.27 10.23 15.30
CA TYR A 458 -21.89 9.87 14.03
C TYR A 458 -22.09 8.36 13.84
N ALA A 459 -21.31 7.54 14.52
CA ALA A 459 -21.41 6.08 14.47
C ALA A 459 -22.61 5.56 15.29
N LEU A 460 -23.83 5.74 14.79
CA LEU A 460 -25.08 5.39 15.52
C LEU A 460 -25.64 4.00 15.18
N ASP A 461 -25.14 3.37 14.13
CA ASP A 461 -25.40 1.95 13.91
C ASP A 461 -24.78 1.15 15.07
N PRO A 462 -25.48 0.16 15.65
CA PRO A 462 -24.97 -0.59 16.79
C PRO A 462 -23.60 -1.22 16.56
N GLU A 463 -23.33 -1.75 15.37
CA GLU A 463 -22.04 -2.36 15.02
C GLU A 463 -20.92 -1.32 15.00
N LEU A 464 -21.14 -0.19 14.30
CA LEU A 464 -20.19 0.91 14.23
C LEU A 464 -19.96 1.54 15.60
N LEU A 465 -21.01 1.70 16.40
CA LEU A 465 -20.93 2.26 17.75
C LEU A 465 -20.10 1.36 18.67
N ILE A 466 -20.38 0.04 18.66
CA ILE A 466 -19.59 -0.96 19.41
C ILE A 466 -18.12 -0.91 18.94
N GLY A 467 -17.88 -0.91 17.64
CA GLY A 467 -16.55 -0.91 17.08
C GLY A 467 -15.74 0.32 17.44
N THR A 468 -16.35 1.50 17.37
CA THR A 468 -15.71 2.75 17.75
C THR A 468 -15.23 2.71 19.20
N PHE A 469 -16.13 2.36 20.13
CA PHE A 469 -15.80 2.35 21.55
C PHE A 469 -15.10 1.09 22.05
N TYR A 470 -15.05 0.02 21.24
CA TYR A 470 -14.20 -1.13 21.49
C TYR A 470 -12.74 -0.70 21.70
N LEU A 471 -12.27 0.27 20.89
CA LEU A 471 -10.89 0.76 20.90
C LEU A 471 -10.49 1.49 22.22
N SER A 472 -11.46 1.94 23.01
CA SER A 472 -11.20 2.64 24.27
C SER A 472 -11.78 1.90 25.49
N CYS A 473 -12.48 0.78 25.28
CA CYS A 473 -13.16 0.07 26.37
C CYS A 473 -12.70 -1.38 26.55
N ALA A 474 -12.42 -2.10 25.45
CA ALA A 474 -12.13 -3.53 25.48
C ALA A 474 -11.00 -3.96 26.47
N PRO A 475 -9.89 -3.20 26.59
CA PRO A 475 -8.87 -3.59 27.56
C PRO A 475 -9.34 -3.62 29.02
N ALA A 476 -10.37 -2.83 29.37
CA ALA A 476 -10.93 -2.78 30.71
C ALA A 476 -11.92 -3.91 31.04
N TRP A 477 -12.27 -4.74 30.06
CA TRP A 477 -13.26 -5.81 30.24
C TRP A 477 -12.69 -7.10 30.83
N PHE A 478 -11.36 -7.24 30.87
CA PHE A 478 -10.72 -8.46 31.36
C PHE A 478 -10.40 -8.35 32.85
N ASN A 479 -10.74 -9.41 33.61
CA ASN A 479 -10.31 -9.57 34.99
C ASN A 479 -8.89 -10.17 35.07
N ASP A 480 -8.35 -10.30 36.28
CA ASP A 480 -7.00 -10.84 36.52
C ASP A 480 -6.83 -12.30 36.04
N ALA A 481 -7.92 -13.01 35.79
CA ALA A 481 -7.90 -14.37 35.25
C ALA A 481 -8.00 -14.41 33.72
N GLY A 482 -8.01 -13.27 33.05
CA GLY A 482 -8.14 -13.15 31.59
C GLY A 482 -9.56 -13.42 31.08
N GLN A 483 -10.57 -13.43 31.96
CA GLN A 483 -11.97 -13.62 31.61
C GLN A 483 -12.69 -12.28 31.52
N LEU A 484 -13.74 -12.21 30.69
CA LEU A 484 -14.58 -11.03 30.60
C LEU A 484 -15.38 -10.79 31.88
N ASP A 485 -15.45 -9.54 32.30
CA ASP A 485 -16.25 -9.05 33.41
C ASP A 485 -17.65 -8.66 32.95
N GLU A 486 -18.68 -9.37 33.43
CA GLU A 486 -20.08 -9.14 33.10
C GLU A 486 -20.53 -7.71 33.44
N GLY A 487 -20.05 -7.18 34.56
CA GLY A 487 -20.41 -5.83 35.01
C GLY A 487 -19.88 -4.74 34.06
N ARG A 488 -18.62 -4.88 33.64
CA ARG A 488 -18.00 -3.96 32.67
C ARG A 488 -18.68 -4.00 31.31
N ILE A 489 -19.03 -5.18 30.82
CA ILE A 489 -19.77 -5.33 29.55
C ILE A 489 -21.17 -4.75 29.66
N ALA A 490 -21.89 -4.98 30.77
CA ALA A 490 -23.23 -4.43 30.98
C ALA A 490 -23.20 -2.90 31.08
N GLU A 491 -22.22 -2.33 31.77
CA GLU A 491 -21.97 -0.88 31.84
C GLU A 491 -21.72 -0.31 30.44
N PHE A 492 -20.79 -0.88 29.68
CA PHE A 492 -20.47 -0.52 28.30
C PHE A 492 -21.73 -0.46 27.41
N LEU A 493 -22.53 -1.54 27.39
CA LEU A 493 -23.74 -1.59 26.59
C LEU A 493 -24.77 -0.52 27.01
N THR A 494 -24.88 -0.30 28.32
CA THR A 494 -25.79 0.72 28.87
C THR A 494 -25.39 2.13 28.44
N ASP A 495 -24.09 2.43 28.52
CA ASP A 495 -23.52 3.70 28.10
C ASP A 495 -23.71 3.93 26.61
N LEU A 496 -23.38 2.94 25.78
CA LEU A 496 -23.58 3.07 24.33
C LEU A 496 -25.05 3.31 23.97
N LYS A 497 -25.98 2.65 24.62
CA LYS A 497 -27.41 2.88 24.41
C LYS A 497 -27.84 4.28 24.83
N ALA A 498 -27.27 4.79 25.91
CA ALA A 498 -27.55 6.14 26.39
C ALA A 498 -26.91 7.20 25.47
N ILE A 499 -25.70 7.00 24.99
CA ILE A 499 -25.02 7.85 23.99
C ILE A 499 -25.85 7.89 22.69
N ARG A 500 -26.31 6.72 22.20
CA ARG A 500 -27.17 6.64 21.02
C ARG A 500 -28.49 7.37 21.24
N GLY A 501 -29.07 7.28 22.44
CA GLY A 501 -30.36 7.91 22.76
C GLY A 501 -31.49 7.46 21.85
N SER A 502 -32.23 8.43 21.31
CA SER A 502 -33.32 8.20 20.34
C SER A 502 -32.89 8.29 18.87
N TRP A 503 -31.61 8.54 18.62
CA TRP A 503 -31.10 8.69 17.26
C TRP A 503 -31.15 7.38 16.47
N THR A 504 -31.68 7.44 15.24
CA THR A 504 -31.54 6.36 14.24
C THR A 504 -30.35 6.64 13.33
N TYR A 505 -29.92 5.63 12.60
CA TYR A 505 -28.85 5.80 11.61
C TYR A 505 -29.18 6.89 10.59
N GLU A 506 -30.40 6.87 10.01
CA GLU A 506 -30.84 7.83 9.00
C GLU A 506 -30.94 9.26 9.57
N ALA A 507 -31.51 9.41 10.78
CA ALA A 507 -31.54 10.70 11.45
C ALA A 507 -30.16 11.22 11.78
N GLY A 508 -29.26 10.33 12.18
CA GLY A 508 -27.84 10.64 12.41
C GLY A 508 -27.12 11.09 11.14
N VAL A 509 -27.34 10.40 10.01
CA VAL A 509 -26.77 10.78 8.70
C VAL A 509 -27.27 12.18 8.28
N GLN A 510 -28.58 12.42 8.37
CA GLN A 510 -29.14 13.73 8.04
C GLN A 510 -28.60 14.82 8.96
N LYS A 511 -28.63 14.60 10.27
CA LYS A 511 -28.14 15.55 11.27
C LYS A 511 -26.63 15.77 11.15
N GLY A 512 -25.89 14.70 10.89
CA GLY A 512 -24.44 14.78 10.65
C GLY A 512 -24.09 15.67 9.47
N GLY A 513 -24.86 15.61 8.38
CA GLY A 513 -24.71 16.52 7.25
C GLY A 513 -25.01 17.98 7.61
N GLU A 514 -26.02 18.23 8.44
CA GLU A 514 -26.32 19.57 8.97
C GLU A 514 -25.25 20.05 9.95
N ASP A 515 -24.77 19.15 10.82
CA ASP A 515 -23.75 19.45 11.82
C ASP A 515 -22.35 19.58 11.21
N TYR A 516 -22.05 18.87 10.12
CA TYR A 516 -20.83 19.11 9.35
C TYR A 516 -20.80 20.55 8.81
N LYS A 517 -21.92 21.05 8.32
CA LYS A 517 -22.08 22.45 7.91
C LYS A 517 -21.98 23.40 9.10
N ALA A 518 -22.51 23.00 10.26
CA ALA A 518 -22.41 23.78 11.49
C ALA A 518 -21.04 23.68 12.18
N ALA A 519 -20.38 22.53 12.10
CA ALA A 519 -19.03 22.33 12.63
C ALA A 519 -17.97 22.99 11.74
N ALA A 520 -18.20 23.06 10.44
CA ALA A 520 -17.49 23.99 9.58
C ALA A 520 -17.66 25.45 10.04
N ALA A 521 -18.73 25.74 10.79
CA ALA A 521 -19.01 27.01 11.46
C ALA A 521 -18.62 27.05 12.97
N GLY A 522 -17.95 26.04 13.53
CA GLY A 522 -17.34 26.09 14.87
C GLY A 522 -18.11 25.46 16.02
N ASN A 523 -19.17 24.68 15.77
CA ASN A 523 -20.00 24.10 16.83
C ASN A 523 -20.18 22.58 16.67
N GLY A 524 -19.78 21.79 17.66
CA GLY A 524 -20.10 20.36 17.76
C GLY A 524 -18.96 19.45 18.19
N ILE A 525 -19.30 18.27 18.74
CA ILE A 525 -18.39 17.19 19.06
C ILE A 525 -18.40 16.21 17.90
N GLN A 526 -17.23 15.82 17.41
CA GLN A 526 -17.11 14.78 16.39
C GLN A 526 -16.16 13.68 16.88
N VAL A 527 -16.59 12.43 16.78
CA VAL A 527 -15.67 11.28 16.82
C VAL A 527 -15.03 11.18 15.45
N THR A 528 -13.71 11.08 15.45
CA THR A 528 -12.93 11.06 14.24
C THR A 528 -13.44 10.01 13.28
N ASP A 529 -13.62 10.42 12.07
CA ASP A 529 -13.65 9.62 10.87
C ASP A 529 -14.93 9.29 10.18
N TRP A 530 -15.97 10.00 10.49
CA TRP A 530 -17.15 9.82 9.71
C TRP A 530 -17.42 11.03 8.79
N ASN A 531 -17.34 10.81 7.48
CA ASN A 531 -17.91 11.68 6.48
C ASN A 531 -19.32 11.15 6.17
N PRO A 532 -20.41 11.87 6.53
CA PRO A 532 -21.77 11.41 6.26
C PRO A 532 -22.08 11.24 4.77
N TYR A 533 -21.25 11.78 3.89
CA TYR A 533 -21.33 11.63 2.44
C TYR A 533 -20.48 10.48 1.90
N ASP A 534 -19.58 9.93 2.69
CA ASP A 534 -18.77 8.78 2.31
C ASP A 534 -19.49 7.49 2.75
N ARG A 535 -20.24 6.89 1.81
CA ARG A 535 -20.86 5.57 1.99
C ARG A 535 -19.84 4.42 2.11
N SER A 536 -18.57 4.74 2.00
CA SER A 536 -17.45 3.82 2.18
C SER A 536 -16.93 3.81 3.61
N VAL A 537 -17.76 4.07 4.65
CA VAL A 537 -17.36 3.75 6.03
C VAL A 537 -17.08 2.25 6.07
N PRO A 538 -15.81 1.84 6.17
CA PRO A 538 -15.49 0.43 6.12
C PRO A 538 -16.16 -0.25 7.30
N ARG A 539 -16.78 -1.38 7.04
CA ARG A 539 -17.22 -2.28 8.10
C ARG A 539 -15.98 -2.65 8.92
N ILE A 540 -16.16 -2.95 10.18
CA ILE A 540 -15.04 -3.34 11.05
C ILE A 540 -14.26 -4.54 10.50
N GLU A 541 -14.90 -5.41 9.70
CA GLU A 541 -14.26 -6.48 8.94
C GLU A 541 -13.17 -5.94 7.98
N GLU A 542 -13.41 -4.82 7.33
CA GLU A 542 -12.44 -4.12 6.50
C GLU A 542 -11.44 -3.33 7.35
N ALA A 543 -11.86 -2.81 8.49
CA ALA A 543 -10.99 -2.13 9.44
C ALA A 543 -10.01 -3.08 10.13
N MET A 544 -10.45 -4.29 10.42
CA MET A 544 -9.59 -5.33 10.99
C MET A 544 -8.79 -6.08 9.93
N GLY A 545 -9.29 -6.07 8.70
CA GLY A 545 -8.60 -6.54 7.52
C GLY A 545 -7.55 -5.58 6.98
N GLY A 546 -7.21 -4.51 7.67
CA GLY A 546 -6.22 -3.57 7.18
C GLY A 546 -6.40 -2.14 7.65
N ILE A 547 -6.78 -1.93 8.91
CA ILE A 547 -6.59 -0.61 9.51
C ILE A 547 -7.50 0.48 8.92
N MET A 548 -8.56 0.10 8.19
CA MET A 548 -9.37 1.06 7.43
C MET A 548 -10.26 1.95 8.29
N MET A 549 -10.65 1.55 9.51
CA MET A 549 -11.33 2.47 10.46
C MET A 549 -10.45 3.65 10.85
N MET A 550 -9.15 3.51 10.66
CA MET A 550 -8.15 4.49 11.10
C MET A 550 -7.55 5.27 9.92
N LYS A 551 -7.91 4.97 8.67
CA LYS A 551 -7.61 5.83 7.50
C LYS A 551 -8.09 7.26 7.71
N GLY A 552 -9.22 7.42 8.37
CA GLY A 552 -9.70 8.73 8.69
C GLY A 552 -8.97 9.44 9.80
N LEU A 553 -8.49 8.73 10.80
CA LEU A 553 -7.60 9.33 11.78
C LEU A 553 -6.38 9.96 11.09
N GLN A 554 -5.89 9.34 10.04
CA GLN A 554 -4.74 9.86 9.30
C GLN A 554 -5.10 10.87 8.21
N LYS A 555 -6.22 10.71 7.52
CA LYS A 555 -6.78 11.81 6.70
C LYS A 555 -7.16 13.01 7.54
N GLN A 556 -7.55 12.79 8.79
CA GLN A 556 -7.87 13.87 9.72
C GLN A 556 -6.68 14.26 10.59
N LEU A 557 -5.62 13.46 10.68
CA LEU A 557 -4.41 13.90 11.35
C LEU A 557 -3.80 15.14 10.70
N PRO A 558 -3.64 15.23 9.40
CA PRO A 558 -3.40 16.51 8.76
C PRO A 558 -4.52 17.54 8.98
N ARG A 559 -5.78 17.13 9.11
CA ARG A 559 -6.90 18.04 9.43
C ARG A 559 -7.03 18.38 10.89
N LEU A 560 -6.65 17.50 11.81
CA LEU A 560 -6.47 17.78 13.24
C LEU A 560 -5.18 18.55 13.47
N LEU A 561 -4.15 18.22 12.71
CA LEU A 561 -2.90 18.94 12.65
C LEU A 561 -3.05 20.28 11.89
N ARG A 562 -4.11 20.51 11.15
CA ARG A 562 -4.43 21.73 10.44
C ARG A 562 -5.56 22.44 11.16
N GLY A 563 -5.25 23.44 11.96
CA GLY A 563 -6.29 24.31 12.49
C GLY A 563 -7.18 24.75 11.32
N LYS A 564 -8.46 24.34 11.30
CA LYS A 564 -9.37 24.82 10.25
C LYS A 564 -9.72 26.27 10.50
N SER A 565 -9.38 27.16 9.59
CA SER A 565 -10.12 28.37 9.37
C SER A 565 -11.06 28.13 8.19
N SER A 566 -12.36 28.09 8.40
CA SER A 566 -13.31 28.14 7.30
C SER A 566 -13.73 29.59 7.08
N THR A 567 -13.54 30.10 5.90
CA THR A 567 -14.19 31.31 5.42
C THR A 567 -15.44 30.90 4.65
N SER A 568 -16.61 31.24 5.13
CA SER A 568 -17.82 31.09 4.34
C SER A 568 -18.25 32.46 3.82
N GLU A 569 -18.50 32.52 2.52
CA GLU A 569 -19.15 33.70 1.92
C GLU A 569 -20.66 33.46 1.96
N VAL A 570 -21.33 34.16 2.86
CA VAL A 570 -22.80 34.19 2.90
C VAL A 570 -23.25 35.58 2.44
N ASN A 571 -23.98 35.64 1.33
CA ASN A 571 -24.47 36.89 0.71
C ASN A 571 -23.39 37.95 0.40
N GLY A 572 -22.22 37.49 -0.06
CA GLY A 572 -21.12 38.40 -0.41
C GLY A 572 -20.34 38.96 0.78
N GLN A 573 -20.53 38.43 1.98
CA GLN A 573 -19.72 38.71 3.16
C GLN A 573 -18.90 37.47 3.55
N LEU A 574 -17.59 37.62 3.57
CA LEU A 574 -16.65 36.64 4.14
C LEU A 574 -16.86 36.56 5.64
N ILE A 575 -17.39 35.43 6.11
CA ILE A 575 -17.44 35.11 7.54
C ILE A 575 -16.27 34.17 7.82
N ALA A 576 -15.19 34.69 8.35
CA ALA A 576 -14.09 33.87 8.89
C ALA A 576 -14.57 33.21 10.18
N SER A 577 -14.90 31.94 10.14
CA SER A 577 -15.06 31.13 11.34
C SER A 577 -13.79 30.28 11.50
N SER A 578 -12.87 30.71 12.36
CA SER A 578 -11.83 29.80 12.84
C SER A 578 -12.51 28.75 13.71
N ILE A 579 -12.31 27.44 13.41
CA ILE A 579 -12.52 26.38 14.38
C ILE A 579 -11.38 26.48 15.44
N SER A 580 -11.19 27.66 15.97
CA SER A 580 -10.19 27.99 16.99
C SER A 580 -10.67 27.66 18.40
N GLY A 581 -11.80 26.97 18.54
CA GLY A 581 -12.35 26.60 19.84
C GLY A 581 -12.50 25.11 20.08
N GLY A 582 -12.30 24.26 19.05
CA GLY A 582 -12.39 22.82 19.19
C GLY A 582 -11.05 22.22 19.61
N GLY A 583 -11.00 21.57 20.78
CA GLY A 583 -9.89 20.73 21.19
C GLY A 583 -9.98 19.34 20.55
N PHE A 584 -9.01 18.52 20.82
CA PHE A 584 -9.05 17.07 20.56
C PHE A 584 -8.53 16.34 21.80
N ALA A 585 -8.98 15.10 22.01
CA ALA A 585 -8.56 14.26 23.11
C ALA A 585 -8.54 12.80 22.68
N LEU A 586 -7.96 11.93 23.52
CA LEU A 586 -8.16 10.49 23.33
C LEU A 586 -9.66 10.17 23.45
N LEU A 587 -10.13 9.18 22.69
CA LEU A 587 -11.50 8.73 22.73
C LEU A 587 -11.85 8.29 24.17
N PRO A 588 -12.89 8.89 24.78
CA PRO A 588 -13.32 8.50 26.12
C PRO A 588 -13.72 7.03 26.18
N GLY A 589 -13.27 6.32 27.17
CA GLY A 589 -13.54 4.88 27.32
C GLY A 589 -13.57 4.41 28.76
N GLN A 590 -13.63 3.09 28.93
CA GLN A 590 -13.46 2.42 30.23
C GLN A 590 -11.99 2.12 30.56
N ALA A 591 -11.09 2.25 29.57
CA ALA A 591 -9.65 2.13 29.74
C ALA A 591 -8.98 3.48 29.43
N GLU A 592 -7.85 3.72 30.08
CA GLU A 592 -7.09 4.99 29.94
C GLU A 592 -5.91 4.84 28.99
N GLY A 593 -5.58 5.92 28.27
CA GLY A 593 -4.38 5.99 27.45
C GLY A 593 -4.32 4.95 26.34
N CYS A 594 -5.46 4.64 25.74
CA CYS A 594 -5.56 3.62 24.70
C CYS A 594 -4.89 4.04 23.41
N PHE A 595 -4.16 3.10 22.77
CA PHE A 595 -3.61 3.24 21.44
C PHE A 595 -3.64 1.89 20.72
N VAL A 596 -3.64 1.92 19.40
CA VAL A 596 -3.57 0.68 18.61
C VAL A 596 -2.16 0.51 18.06
N PRO A 597 -1.43 -0.51 18.50
CA PRO A 597 -0.13 -0.83 17.92
C PRO A 597 -0.30 -1.30 16.49
N MET A 598 0.65 -0.91 15.62
CA MET A 598 0.66 -1.25 14.20
C MET A 598 2.02 -1.71 13.74
N LEU A 599 2.01 -2.54 12.69
CA LEU A 599 3.21 -3.16 12.16
C LEU A 599 4.08 -3.69 13.28
N THR A 600 3.42 -4.46 14.16
CA THR A 600 4.04 -5.05 15.35
C THR A 600 4.93 -6.20 14.92
N LEU A 601 6.23 -6.06 15.10
CA LEU A 601 7.21 -7.04 14.72
C LEU A 601 7.43 -8.07 15.83
N GLY A 602 7.48 -9.33 15.42
CA GLY A 602 7.98 -10.44 16.22
C GLY A 602 8.95 -11.28 15.39
N VAL A 603 9.95 -11.84 16.01
CA VAL A 603 10.88 -12.80 15.40
C VAL A 603 10.58 -14.18 15.91
N SER A 604 10.50 -15.18 15.03
CA SER A 604 10.31 -16.56 15.43
C SER A 604 11.51 -17.06 16.22
N ARG A 605 11.26 -17.73 17.34
CA ARG A 605 12.33 -18.37 18.12
C ARG A 605 13.04 -19.49 17.36
N SER A 606 12.37 -20.09 16.38
CA SER A 606 12.92 -21.12 15.50
C SER A 606 13.62 -20.59 14.26
N SER A 607 13.69 -19.25 14.08
CA SER A 607 14.37 -18.65 12.94
C SER A 607 15.83 -19.09 12.87
N VAL A 608 16.24 -19.54 11.68
CA VAL A 608 17.64 -19.87 11.36
C VAL A 608 18.41 -18.62 10.91
N ASN A 609 17.70 -17.54 10.57
CA ASN A 609 18.22 -16.27 10.10
C ASN A 609 18.15 -15.16 11.16
N THR A 610 18.31 -15.53 12.44
CA THR A 610 18.09 -14.64 13.58
C THR A 610 18.85 -13.31 13.49
N GLU A 611 20.11 -13.32 13.03
CA GLU A 611 20.92 -12.09 12.91
C GLU A 611 20.31 -11.13 11.87
N ILE A 612 19.87 -11.64 10.72
CA ILE A 612 19.22 -10.84 9.67
C ILE A 612 17.85 -10.34 10.14
N ALA A 613 17.08 -11.19 10.83
CA ALA A 613 15.79 -10.82 11.40
C ALA A 613 15.92 -9.68 12.43
N LEU A 614 16.90 -9.75 13.33
CA LEU A 614 17.18 -8.68 14.29
C LEU A 614 17.68 -7.41 13.61
N ALA A 615 18.49 -7.52 12.56
CA ALA A 615 18.91 -6.37 11.75
C ALA A 615 17.70 -5.69 11.06
N PHE A 616 16.76 -6.49 10.55
CA PHE A 616 15.51 -5.97 9.97
C PHE A 616 14.66 -5.23 11.02
N VAL A 617 14.49 -5.80 12.23
CA VAL A 617 13.80 -5.14 13.35
C VAL A 617 14.45 -3.81 13.70
N SER A 618 15.78 -3.79 13.85
CA SER A 618 16.53 -2.56 14.14
C SER A 618 16.34 -1.50 13.05
N TYR A 619 16.41 -1.91 11.80
CA TYR A 619 16.22 -1.00 10.67
C TYR A 619 14.80 -0.43 10.61
N ALA A 620 13.78 -1.26 10.83
CA ALA A 620 12.38 -0.85 10.83
C ALA A 620 12.03 0.18 11.94
N LEU A 621 12.80 0.18 13.03
CA LEU A 621 12.68 1.16 14.12
C LEU A 621 13.55 2.41 13.91
N GLY A 622 14.48 2.37 12.98
CA GLY A 622 15.38 3.47 12.67
C GLY A 622 14.72 4.60 11.89
N THR A 623 15.33 5.78 11.91
CA THR A 623 14.76 7.01 11.33
C THR A 623 14.38 6.88 9.86
N LYS A 624 15.18 6.19 9.03
CA LYS A 624 14.89 6.06 7.59
C LYS A 624 13.58 5.31 7.31
N ALA A 625 13.34 4.19 8.00
CA ALA A 625 12.10 3.43 7.85
C ALA A 625 10.91 4.17 8.49
N GLN A 626 11.15 4.81 9.63
CA GLN A 626 10.10 5.51 10.37
C GLN A 626 9.65 6.82 9.70
N ASP A 627 10.47 7.44 8.84
CA ASP A 627 10.14 8.65 8.06
C ASP A 627 9.23 8.34 6.85
N VAL A 628 8.98 7.07 6.58
CA VAL A 628 8.12 6.63 5.47
C VAL A 628 6.66 7.01 5.71
N ILE A 629 6.07 7.71 4.76
CA ILE A 629 4.65 8.03 4.70
C ILE A 629 4.17 7.60 3.31
N VAL A 630 3.62 6.40 3.19
CA VAL A 630 3.11 5.87 1.91
C VAL A 630 1.69 6.28 1.64
N ASP A 631 0.88 6.37 2.68
CA ASP A 631 -0.51 6.81 2.64
C ASP A 631 -0.98 7.31 4.02
N ASP A 632 -2.22 7.76 4.06
CA ASP A 632 -2.84 8.23 5.30
C ASP A 632 -3.05 7.12 6.36
N SER A 633 -2.76 5.85 6.06
CA SER A 633 -2.98 4.70 6.94
C SER A 633 -1.73 4.19 7.66
N CYS A 634 -0.57 4.84 7.49
CA CYS A 634 0.69 4.33 8.04
C CYS A 634 0.89 4.53 9.57
N GLY A 635 0.06 5.31 10.26
CA GLY A 635 0.16 5.57 11.71
C GLY A 635 1.34 6.45 12.12
N PHE A 636 1.35 6.84 13.40
CA PHE A 636 2.45 7.60 13.99
C PHE A 636 3.70 6.74 14.13
N PRO A 637 4.88 7.29 13.84
CA PRO A 637 6.13 6.59 14.08
C PRO A 637 6.40 6.43 15.58
N VAL A 638 6.97 5.28 15.98
CA VAL A 638 7.46 5.09 17.34
C VAL A 638 8.83 5.72 17.57
N ASN A 639 9.55 6.10 16.51
CA ASN A 639 10.83 6.80 16.61
C ASN A 639 10.60 8.26 17.02
N THR A 640 11.17 8.64 18.15
CA THR A 640 10.96 9.95 18.78
C THR A 640 11.44 11.09 17.88
N THR A 641 12.61 10.91 17.24
CA THR A 641 13.19 11.92 16.34
C THR A 641 12.28 12.21 15.15
N VAL A 642 11.72 11.15 14.55
CA VAL A 642 10.83 11.30 13.40
C VAL A 642 9.49 11.92 13.81
N LEU A 643 8.91 11.47 14.94
CA LEU A 643 7.68 12.07 15.46
C LEU A 643 7.88 13.55 15.77
N ASP A 644 9.00 13.91 16.41
CA ASP A 644 9.33 15.29 16.73
C ASP A 644 9.51 16.15 15.48
N ALA A 645 10.22 15.64 14.48
CA ALA A 645 10.40 16.32 13.19
C ALA A 645 9.05 16.56 12.49
N MET A 646 8.14 15.58 12.52
CA MET A 646 6.80 15.68 11.97
C MET A 646 5.97 16.76 12.68
N LEU A 647 6.02 16.84 14.01
CA LEU A 647 5.34 17.86 14.79
C LEU A 647 5.94 19.26 14.58
N ILE A 648 7.27 19.38 14.47
CA ILE A 648 7.96 20.64 14.19
C ILE A 648 7.61 21.15 12.78
N ALA A 649 7.66 20.28 11.78
CA ALA A 649 7.30 20.63 10.41
C ALA A 649 5.85 21.14 10.32
N SER A 650 4.96 20.56 11.15
CA SER A 650 3.55 20.98 11.21
C SER A 650 3.37 22.34 11.94
N SER A 651 4.23 22.69 12.89
CA SER A 651 4.06 23.87 13.74
C SER A 651 4.61 25.18 13.17
N GLY A 652 5.40 25.13 12.13
CA GLY A 652 6.21 26.27 11.65
C GLY A 652 5.71 26.98 10.40
N SER A 653 4.68 26.48 9.74
CA SER A 653 4.18 27.03 8.48
C SER A 653 2.88 27.82 8.73
N GLU A 654 2.92 29.15 8.48
CA GLU A 654 1.71 29.97 8.34
C GLU A 654 1.09 29.85 6.94
N GLU A 655 1.68 29.02 6.06
CA GLU A 655 1.22 28.83 4.69
C GLU A 655 -0.07 27.99 4.67
N GLU A 656 -1.01 28.42 3.86
CA GLU A 656 -2.22 27.66 3.52
C GLU A 656 -1.81 26.38 2.77
N MET A 657 -2.26 25.22 3.26
CA MET A 657 -1.93 23.95 2.63
C MET A 657 -2.84 23.60 1.46
N SER A 658 -4.11 23.94 1.58
CA SER A 658 -5.10 23.75 0.53
C SER A 658 -6.32 24.62 0.80
N ALA A 659 -6.88 25.17 -0.26
CA ALA A 659 -8.18 25.81 -0.24
C ALA A 659 -9.12 25.03 -1.17
N GLY A 660 -10.38 24.86 -0.77
CA GLY A 660 -11.39 24.19 -1.58
C GLY A 660 -12.76 24.78 -1.32
N GLY A 661 -13.62 24.73 -2.33
CA GLY A 661 -15.00 25.14 -2.23
C GLY A 661 -15.94 23.97 -2.53
N GLY A 662 -16.98 23.78 -1.71
CA GLY A 662 -18.06 22.83 -1.97
C GLY A 662 -19.16 23.41 -2.84
N ALA A 663 -20.01 22.55 -3.43
CA ALA A 663 -21.17 22.94 -4.21
C ALA A 663 -22.17 23.85 -3.45
N ASP A 664 -22.01 23.94 -2.14
CA ASP A 664 -22.87 24.71 -1.23
C ASP A 664 -22.32 26.12 -0.93
N GLY A 665 -21.26 26.58 -1.63
CA GLY A 665 -20.66 27.91 -1.45
C GLY A 665 -19.86 28.06 -0.14
N ILE A 666 -19.45 26.95 0.49
CA ILE A 666 -18.60 26.95 1.67
C ILE A 666 -17.15 26.81 1.19
N GLU A 667 -16.38 27.86 1.36
CA GLU A 667 -14.93 27.85 1.16
C GLU A 667 -14.24 27.45 2.47
N TRP A 668 -13.24 26.59 2.39
CA TRP A 668 -12.44 26.18 3.54
C TRP A 668 -10.95 26.24 3.19
N THR A 669 -10.17 26.63 4.17
CA THR A 669 -8.70 26.67 4.06
C THR A 669 -8.13 25.80 5.17
N ASP A 670 -7.31 24.83 4.82
CA ASP A 670 -6.56 24.02 5.77
C ASP A 670 -5.23 24.72 6.12
N THR A 671 -4.96 24.89 7.38
CA THR A 671 -3.68 25.42 7.89
C THR A 671 -2.97 24.36 8.72
N TRP A 672 -1.64 24.50 8.86
CA TRP A 672 -0.87 23.65 9.74
C TRP A 672 -1.25 23.82 11.21
N LEU A 673 -0.95 22.80 12.05
CA LEU A 673 -1.12 22.91 13.50
C LEU A 673 -0.27 24.05 14.08
N GLY A 674 -0.85 24.77 15.02
CA GLY A 674 -0.06 25.64 15.88
C GLY A 674 0.73 24.86 16.94
N GLN A 675 1.71 25.52 17.55
CA GLN A 675 2.57 24.93 18.59
C GLN A 675 1.77 24.32 19.75
N THR A 676 0.68 24.97 20.16
CA THR A 676 -0.17 24.48 21.27
C THR A 676 -0.80 23.12 20.96
N GLN A 677 -1.28 22.91 19.74
CA GLN A 677 -1.87 21.62 19.33
C GLN A 677 -0.79 20.54 19.20
N CYS A 678 0.40 20.89 18.70
CA CYS A 678 1.54 19.97 18.67
C CYS A 678 1.96 19.54 20.08
N ASP A 679 2.01 20.48 21.03
CA ASP A 679 2.33 20.20 22.43
C ASP A 679 1.25 19.32 23.08
N GLN A 680 -0.04 19.56 22.76
CA GLN A 680 -1.15 18.73 23.21
C GLN A 680 -1.05 17.30 22.66
N LEU A 681 -0.77 17.12 21.36
CA LEU A 681 -0.59 15.80 20.76
C LEU A 681 0.61 15.08 21.40
N ARG A 682 1.72 15.77 21.63
CA ARG A 682 2.88 15.21 22.33
C ARG A 682 2.52 14.77 23.74
N ALA A 683 1.74 15.57 24.46
CA ALA A 683 1.26 15.20 25.79
C ALA A 683 0.36 13.96 25.77
N MET A 684 -0.52 13.85 24.76
CA MET A 684 -1.35 12.66 24.56
C MET A 684 -0.49 11.42 24.29
N VAL A 685 0.50 11.51 23.39
CA VAL A 685 1.41 10.39 23.10
C VAL A 685 2.17 9.96 24.35
N ASN A 686 2.67 10.92 25.14
CA ASN A 686 3.36 10.61 26.41
C ASN A 686 2.45 9.99 27.48
N GLY A 687 1.14 10.19 27.38
CA GLY A 687 0.13 9.63 28.29
C GLY A 687 -0.40 8.24 27.86
N LEU A 688 0.05 7.68 26.74
CA LEU A 688 -0.38 6.36 26.29
C LEU A 688 0.15 5.28 27.23
N GLN A 689 -0.68 4.27 27.53
CA GLN A 689 -0.31 3.19 28.44
C GLN A 689 -0.97 1.85 28.12
N THR A 690 -2.04 1.85 27.32
CA THR A 690 -2.87 0.67 27.10
C THR A 690 -2.90 0.29 25.61
N PRO A 691 -2.16 -0.72 25.17
CA PRO A 691 -2.26 -1.24 23.82
C PRO A 691 -3.60 -1.96 23.62
N VAL A 692 -4.30 -1.62 22.54
CA VAL A 692 -5.55 -2.26 22.14
C VAL A 692 -5.27 -3.33 21.11
N LEU A 693 -5.42 -4.57 21.49
CA LEU A 693 -5.38 -5.71 20.58
C LEU A 693 -6.79 -6.10 20.21
N VAL A 694 -7.09 -6.03 18.93
CA VAL A 694 -8.44 -6.34 18.47
C VAL A 694 -8.54 -7.82 18.18
N ASP A 695 -9.29 -8.55 19.02
CA ASP A 695 -9.71 -9.92 18.75
C ASP A 695 -11.02 -9.89 17.95
N TYR A 696 -10.93 -10.25 16.68
CA TYR A 696 -12.08 -10.22 15.76
C TYR A 696 -13.19 -11.16 16.17
N THR A 697 -12.84 -12.36 16.61
CA THR A 697 -13.82 -13.36 17.01
C THR A 697 -14.60 -12.88 18.22
N LEU A 698 -13.89 -12.35 19.22
CA LEU A 698 -14.50 -11.74 20.40
C LEU A 698 -15.39 -10.55 20.03
N TYR A 699 -14.87 -9.65 19.17
CA TYR A 699 -15.63 -8.51 18.69
C TYR A 699 -16.94 -8.92 18.01
N GLN A 700 -16.90 -9.89 17.09
CA GLN A 700 -18.10 -10.40 16.40
C GLN A 700 -19.09 -11.05 17.37
N MET A 701 -18.61 -11.77 18.39
CA MET A 701 -19.48 -12.31 19.43
C MET A 701 -20.24 -11.17 20.16
N ILE A 702 -19.53 -10.10 20.53
CA ILE A 702 -20.13 -8.94 21.21
C ILE A 702 -21.18 -8.28 20.31
N VAL A 703 -20.86 -8.00 19.05
CA VAL A 703 -21.80 -7.41 18.10
C VAL A 703 -23.05 -8.27 17.95
N ASN A 704 -22.90 -9.55 17.67
CA ASN A 704 -24.01 -10.46 17.41
C ASN A 704 -24.94 -10.60 18.63
N GLU A 705 -24.41 -10.72 19.84
CA GLU A 705 -25.21 -10.80 21.06
C GLU A 705 -25.90 -9.47 21.42
N SER A 706 -25.30 -8.33 21.03
CA SER A 706 -25.82 -7.00 21.38
C SER A 706 -27.02 -6.56 20.53
N VAL A 707 -27.31 -7.21 19.40
CA VAL A 707 -28.45 -6.88 18.53
C VAL A 707 -29.78 -6.89 19.33
N ALA A 708 -30.02 -7.93 20.12
CA ALA A 708 -31.25 -8.04 20.92
C ALA A 708 -31.39 -6.95 21.99
N PHE A 709 -30.27 -6.45 22.51
CA PHE A 709 -30.22 -5.36 23.47
C PHE A 709 -30.58 -4.02 22.81
N PHE A 710 -29.97 -3.71 21.68
CA PHE A 710 -30.26 -2.45 20.97
C PHE A 710 -31.70 -2.41 20.42
N ASP A 711 -32.28 -3.56 20.06
CA ASP A 711 -33.66 -3.71 19.67
C ASP A 711 -34.64 -3.62 20.88
N GLY A 712 -34.14 -3.56 22.10
CA GLY A 712 -34.96 -3.53 23.32
C GLY A 712 -35.59 -4.88 23.69
N ARG A 713 -35.16 -6.00 23.10
CA ARG A 713 -35.64 -7.35 23.36
C ARG A 713 -34.95 -8.02 24.57
N MET A 714 -33.84 -7.49 25.00
CA MET A 714 -33.01 -7.99 26.11
C MET A 714 -32.44 -6.81 26.90
N ASP A 715 -32.20 -7.00 28.20
CA ASP A 715 -31.54 -5.99 29.02
C ASP A 715 -30.00 -6.14 28.95
N ALA A 716 -29.28 -5.13 29.45
CA ALA A 716 -27.82 -5.10 29.40
C ALA A 716 -27.17 -6.24 30.20
N SER A 717 -27.72 -6.57 31.37
CA SER A 717 -27.17 -7.62 32.24
C SER A 717 -27.28 -9.01 31.61
N GLN A 718 -28.46 -9.33 31.05
CA GLN A 718 -28.67 -10.61 30.36
C GLN A 718 -27.81 -10.71 29.09
N THR A 719 -27.65 -9.61 28.37
CA THR A 719 -26.78 -9.56 27.17
C THR A 719 -25.33 -9.77 27.55
N ALA A 720 -24.85 -9.10 28.60
CA ALA A 720 -23.48 -9.28 29.11
C ALA A 720 -23.22 -10.72 29.57
N GLN A 721 -24.17 -11.36 30.27
CA GLN A 721 -24.05 -12.77 30.63
C GLN A 721 -23.90 -13.68 29.41
N ASN A 722 -24.69 -13.47 28.37
CA ASN A 722 -24.60 -14.23 27.12
C ASN A 722 -23.26 -14.05 26.44
N ILE A 723 -22.78 -12.79 26.34
CA ILE A 723 -21.47 -12.45 25.77
C ILE A 723 -20.37 -13.16 26.56
N CYS A 724 -20.35 -12.98 27.90
CA CYS A 724 -19.31 -13.56 28.74
C CYS A 724 -19.33 -15.10 28.71
N ALA A 725 -20.48 -15.73 28.68
CA ALA A 725 -20.60 -17.19 28.60
C ALA A 725 -19.97 -17.75 27.32
N LYS A 726 -20.20 -17.09 26.17
CA LYS A 726 -19.63 -17.49 24.87
C LYS A 726 -18.16 -17.14 24.75
N ALA A 727 -17.82 -15.90 25.09
CA ALA A 727 -16.46 -15.40 24.94
C ALA A 727 -15.48 -16.07 25.90
N ASN A 728 -15.86 -16.31 27.16
CA ASN A 728 -14.99 -17.01 28.12
C ASN A 728 -14.75 -18.47 27.73
N ALA A 729 -15.71 -19.14 27.07
CA ALA A 729 -15.47 -20.45 26.48
C ALA A 729 -14.42 -20.38 25.37
N TYR A 730 -14.54 -19.43 24.46
CA TYR A 730 -13.58 -19.21 23.39
C TYR A 730 -12.17 -18.85 23.92
N LEU A 731 -12.08 -17.97 24.93
CA LEU A 731 -10.80 -17.52 25.51
C LEU A 731 -10.06 -18.63 26.31
N THR A 732 -10.73 -19.74 26.61
CA THR A 732 -10.13 -20.90 27.34
C THR A 732 -9.75 -22.04 26.41
N GLU A 733 -10.17 -22.03 25.13
CA GLU A 733 -9.75 -22.98 24.09
C GLU A 733 -8.38 -22.60 23.53
#